data_9f24d01442bc08ea607a53d985335ad7
#
_entry.id   9f24d01442bc08ea607a53d985335ad7
#
_cell.length_a   1.000
_cell.length_b   1.000
_cell.length_c   1.000
_cell.angle_alpha   90.00
_cell.angle_beta   90.00
_cell.angle_gamma   90.00
#
_symmetry.space_group_name_H-M   'P 1'
#
loop_
_entity.id
_entity.type
_entity.pdbx_description
1 polymer ?
#
loop_
_entity_poly.entity_id
_entity_poly.type
_entity_poly.pdbx_seq_one_letter_code
_entity_poly.pdbx_strand_id
1 'polypeptide(L)'
;MTVTHPDYAILAARIAVSNLHKQTKKQFSTVISDLYHYVNPRNGKPSPMINKHTYECVMRHEAELNSAIVYDRDFNYQYFGFKTLERSYLLRLDGKIAERPQHMIMRVAVGIHGDDIESAVETYNLMSNKYFTHASPTLFSAGTPQAQLSSCFLVDMKEDSIDGIYDTLKTCAMISKNAGGIGLNIHRIRATGSYIAGTNGNSNGIVPMLRVFNNTARYVDQGGNKRPGAFAIYLEPWHADVVEFLDLRKNHGKEEVRARDLFYALWIPDLFMKRVEKNGDWTLMCPNECPGLADVYGDEFEALYEKYEREGKGRKTMKAQKLWYSILEAQTETGNPFMLYKDACNRKSNQKNLGTIRSSNLCTEIVEYSSADEVAVCNLASLALPTYVDMTNGTYDFKKLHEVCQVVVKNLNKIIDVNYYPVPEARRSNFRHRPVAVGVQGLADAFLALRIPFDSPEAKHLNKQIFETIYHAALTASVELAKVDGAYETYEGSPASKGELQYDMWGVTPTDLWDWHDLKQQIARHGIRNSLLVAPMPTASTSQILGFNECFEPYTSNIYSRRVLAGEFQVVNPWLLKDLVDMGLWSDNMKNRIIADGGSVQNIPNIPADIKALYKTVWEISQRTIVQMAADRGAFIDQSQSMNIHMKDPTMGKITSMHFAGWKLGLKTGMYYLRTMAASAPIQFTVDQEALLVADTNVARERLSKKRSPTSGGFISPSTAIPRPMYVKEPNNSASSNAPNGVPTPTTTPPPLSETKKYTPAPTFRADVEEGESPKSLATEPSILPPKVEELPEPAVKSPNQEEDKTEESEEREHDIYAEAVLECKDPNPC
;
A
#
# COMPACT_ATOMS: atom_id res chain seq x y z
N MET A 1 -1.75 24.66 15.83
CA MET A 1 -3.16 24.77 16.26
C MET A 1 -3.91 23.44 16.13
N THR A 2 -3.80 22.70 15.03
CA THR A 2 -4.54 21.42 14.84
C THR A 2 -4.23 20.35 15.90
N VAL A 3 -3.11 20.45 16.58
CA VAL A 3 -2.70 19.55 17.67
C VAL A 3 -3.00 20.11 19.07
N THR A 4 -3.58 21.30 19.15
CA THR A 4 -3.94 21.93 20.43
C THR A 4 -5.30 21.48 20.90
N HIS A 5 -6.27 21.37 19.97
CA HIS A 5 -7.62 20.88 20.21
C HIS A 5 -8.19 20.27 18.93
N PRO A 6 -9.02 19.21 18.99
CA PRO A 6 -9.64 18.59 17.80
C PRO A 6 -10.37 19.58 16.90
N ASP A 7 -11.07 20.54 17.51
CA ASP A 7 -11.88 21.53 16.81
C ASP A 7 -11.07 22.44 15.86
N TYR A 8 -9.80 22.67 16.14
CA TYR A 8 -8.95 23.45 15.21
C TYR A 8 -8.67 22.72 13.91
N ALA A 9 -8.59 21.38 13.93
CA ALA A 9 -8.47 20.59 12.71
C ALA A 9 -9.75 20.66 11.88
N ILE A 10 -10.91 20.57 12.54
CA ILE A 10 -12.23 20.72 11.93
C ILE A 10 -12.40 22.13 11.35
N LEU A 11 -12.07 23.15 12.12
CA LEU A 11 -12.16 24.56 11.68
C LEU A 11 -11.26 24.83 10.46
N ALA A 12 -10.02 24.33 10.47
CA ALA A 12 -9.09 24.46 9.35
C ALA A 12 -9.63 23.80 8.08
N ALA A 13 -10.23 22.61 8.20
CA ALA A 13 -10.88 21.92 7.10
C ALA A 13 -12.06 22.73 6.55
N ARG A 14 -12.95 23.22 7.42
CA ARG A 14 -14.12 24.03 7.03
C ARG A 14 -13.72 25.30 6.31
N ILE A 15 -12.68 26.00 6.77
CA ILE A 15 -12.15 27.20 6.09
C ILE A 15 -11.61 26.83 4.71
N ALA A 16 -10.85 25.75 4.58
CA ALA A 16 -10.31 25.31 3.31
C ALA A 16 -11.40 24.92 2.31
N VAL A 17 -12.42 24.17 2.75
CA VAL A 17 -13.61 23.81 1.95
C VAL A 17 -14.38 25.07 1.52
N SER A 18 -14.64 25.99 2.44
CA SER A 18 -15.33 27.26 2.12
C SER A 18 -14.57 28.07 1.08
N ASN A 19 -13.24 28.11 1.13
CA ASN A 19 -12.43 28.80 0.15
C ASN A 19 -12.52 28.12 -1.23
N LEU A 20 -12.48 26.79 -1.29
CA LEU A 20 -12.68 26.04 -2.53
C LEU A 20 -14.07 26.31 -3.12
N HIS A 21 -15.12 26.30 -2.28
CA HIS A 21 -16.50 26.56 -2.72
C HIS A 21 -16.69 27.99 -3.31
N LYS A 22 -15.97 28.99 -2.78
CA LYS A 22 -15.97 30.36 -3.33
C LYS A 22 -15.27 30.45 -4.70
N GLN A 23 -14.30 29.57 -4.96
CA GLN A 23 -13.49 29.56 -6.19
C GLN A 23 -14.07 28.68 -7.29
N THR A 24 -15.06 27.82 -6.98
CA THR A 24 -15.61 26.81 -7.88
C THR A 24 -17.10 27.02 -8.11
N LYS A 25 -17.59 26.63 -9.30
CA LYS A 25 -19.02 26.66 -9.62
C LYS A 25 -19.79 25.65 -8.73
N LYS A 26 -21.06 26.00 -8.42
CA LYS A 26 -21.88 25.15 -7.54
C LYS A 26 -22.53 23.99 -8.30
N GLN A 27 -23.08 24.25 -9.50
CA GLN A 27 -23.81 23.24 -10.25
C GLN A 27 -22.86 22.25 -10.91
N PHE A 28 -23.09 20.96 -10.69
CA PHE A 28 -22.30 19.87 -11.23
C PHE A 28 -22.33 19.84 -12.77
N SER A 29 -23.53 19.92 -13.37
CA SER A 29 -23.70 19.96 -14.82
C SER A 29 -22.89 21.07 -15.50
N THR A 30 -22.85 22.27 -14.89
CA THR A 30 -22.07 23.40 -15.40
C THR A 30 -20.57 23.10 -15.36
N VAL A 31 -20.07 22.46 -14.28
CA VAL A 31 -18.65 22.08 -14.17
C VAL A 31 -18.29 21.01 -15.20
N ILE A 32 -19.13 20.01 -15.40
CA ILE A 32 -18.94 18.97 -16.43
C ILE A 32 -18.94 19.61 -17.82
N SER A 33 -19.83 20.59 -18.11
CA SER A 33 -19.85 21.31 -19.37
C SER A 33 -18.55 22.09 -19.62
N ASP A 34 -18.04 22.82 -18.60
CA ASP A 34 -16.76 23.53 -18.71
C ASP A 34 -15.58 22.56 -18.98
N LEU A 35 -15.54 21.43 -18.30
CA LEU A 35 -14.50 20.41 -18.49
C LEU A 35 -14.58 19.74 -19.86
N TYR A 36 -15.77 19.56 -20.43
CA TYR A 36 -15.97 18.97 -21.74
C TYR A 36 -15.60 19.95 -22.88
N HIS A 37 -15.99 21.21 -22.77
CA HIS A 37 -15.74 22.24 -23.80
C HIS A 37 -14.38 22.95 -23.61
N TYR A 38 -13.51 22.43 -22.77
CA TYR A 38 -12.22 23.04 -22.51
C TYR A 38 -11.35 23.11 -23.78
N VAL A 39 -10.84 24.31 -24.04
CA VAL A 39 -9.87 24.60 -25.11
C VAL A 39 -8.53 24.94 -24.47
N ASN A 40 -7.48 24.23 -24.85
CA ASN A 40 -6.14 24.48 -24.31
C ASN A 40 -5.63 25.87 -24.79
N PRO A 41 -5.39 26.82 -23.88
CA PRO A 41 -5.01 28.19 -24.25
C PRO A 41 -3.64 28.28 -24.90
N ARG A 42 -2.78 27.29 -24.77
CA ARG A 42 -1.42 27.29 -25.36
C ARG A 42 -1.42 26.98 -26.84
N ASN A 43 -2.38 26.21 -27.34
CA ASN A 43 -2.41 25.76 -28.74
C ASN A 43 -3.76 25.97 -29.43
N GLY A 44 -4.75 26.51 -28.74
CA GLY A 44 -6.09 26.77 -29.23
C GLY A 44 -6.91 25.55 -29.66
N LYS A 45 -6.48 24.34 -29.28
CA LYS A 45 -7.17 23.11 -29.66
C LYS A 45 -8.14 22.65 -28.58
N PRO A 46 -9.30 22.07 -28.94
CA PRO A 46 -10.18 21.41 -28.01
C PRO A 46 -9.41 20.30 -27.25
N SER A 47 -9.54 20.29 -25.93
CA SER A 47 -8.86 19.34 -25.05
C SER A 47 -9.82 18.90 -23.94
N PRO A 48 -10.90 18.17 -24.27
CA PRO A 48 -11.94 17.79 -23.30
C PRO A 48 -11.33 16.92 -22.20
N MET A 49 -11.71 17.22 -20.94
CA MET A 49 -11.32 16.43 -19.76
C MET A 49 -12.39 15.43 -19.36
N ILE A 50 -13.57 15.53 -19.95
CA ILE A 50 -14.69 14.59 -19.78
C ILE A 50 -14.96 13.92 -21.13
N ASN A 51 -15.27 12.63 -21.13
CA ASN A 51 -15.64 11.93 -22.35
C ASN A 51 -17.07 12.31 -22.80
N LYS A 52 -17.36 12.11 -24.09
CA LYS A 52 -18.63 12.48 -24.72
C LYS A 52 -19.84 11.80 -24.03
N HIS A 53 -19.73 10.50 -23.74
CA HIS A 53 -20.83 9.73 -23.13
C HIS A 53 -21.19 10.28 -21.74
N THR A 54 -20.20 10.51 -20.88
CA THR A 54 -20.43 11.10 -19.53
C THR A 54 -21.04 12.50 -19.64
N TYR A 55 -20.55 13.34 -20.59
CA TYR A 55 -21.11 14.66 -20.80
C TYR A 55 -22.59 14.59 -21.21
N GLU A 56 -22.93 13.80 -22.23
CA GLU A 56 -24.31 13.66 -22.73
C GLU A 56 -25.24 13.05 -21.66
N CYS A 57 -24.78 12.09 -20.89
CA CYS A 57 -25.52 11.52 -19.75
C CYS A 57 -25.84 12.60 -18.71
N VAL A 58 -24.84 13.38 -18.28
CA VAL A 58 -25.02 14.43 -17.27
C VAL A 58 -25.98 15.52 -17.78
N MET A 59 -25.91 15.88 -19.07
CA MET A 59 -26.84 16.89 -19.63
C MET A 59 -28.28 16.38 -19.74
N ARG A 60 -28.48 15.09 -20.05
CA ARG A 60 -29.83 14.48 -20.06
C ARG A 60 -30.48 14.42 -18.69
N HIS A 61 -29.70 14.15 -17.66
CA HIS A 61 -30.15 13.94 -16.28
C HIS A 61 -29.74 15.10 -15.35
N GLU A 62 -29.59 16.33 -15.92
CA GLU A 62 -29.06 17.49 -15.22
C GLU A 62 -29.80 17.79 -13.92
N ALA A 63 -31.13 17.84 -13.96
CA ALA A 63 -31.94 18.20 -12.80
C ALA A 63 -31.78 17.16 -11.67
N GLU A 64 -31.83 15.88 -12.00
CA GLU A 64 -31.74 14.77 -11.06
C GLU A 64 -30.36 14.73 -10.40
N LEU A 65 -29.28 14.73 -11.20
CA LEU A 65 -27.90 14.66 -10.69
C LEU A 65 -27.53 15.90 -9.87
N ASN A 66 -27.92 17.11 -10.30
CA ASN A 66 -27.68 18.35 -9.53
C ASN A 66 -28.43 18.32 -8.19
N SER A 67 -29.65 17.75 -8.12
CA SER A 67 -30.44 17.67 -6.89
C SER A 67 -29.94 16.60 -5.93
N ALA A 68 -29.33 15.53 -6.42
CA ALA A 68 -28.81 14.44 -5.61
C ALA A 68 -27.54 14.83 -4.80
N ILE A 69 -26.83 15.88 -5.23
CA ILE A 69 -25.55 16.26 -4.62
C ILE A 69 -25.77 17.03 -3.32
N VAL A 70 -25.18 16.54 -2.23
CA VAL A 70 -25.22 17.12 -0.88
C VAL A 70 -23.88 17.79 -0.57
N TYR A 71 -23.76 19.08 -0.88
CA TYR A 71 -22.50 19.85 -0.73
C TYR A 71 -21.99 19.97 0.71
N ASP A 72 -22.88 19.89 1.70
CA ASP A 72 -22.51 19.97 3.11
C ASP A 72 -21.61 18.79 3.54
N ARG A 73 -21.64 17.67 2.82
CA ARG A 73 -20.76 16.54 3.08
C ARG A 73 -19.28 16.84 2.83
N ASP A 74 -18.95 17.90 2.04
CA ASP A 74 -17.57 18.36 1.89
C ASP A 74 -16.95 18.82 3.23
N PHE A 75 -17.76 19.30 4.16
CA PHE A 75 -17.33 19.75 5.49
C PHE A 75 -17.03 18.60 6.46
N ASN A 76 -17.28 17.34 6.06
CA ASN A 76 -16.94 16.15 6.84
C ASN A 76 -15.51 15.65 6.60
N TYR A 77 -14.76 16.23 5.66
CA TYR A 77 -13.35 15.89 5.47
C TYR A 77 -12.49 16.52 6.57
N GLN A 78 -11.47 15.79 7.00
CA GLN A 78 -10.38 16.34 7.79
C GLN A 78 -9.47 17.20 6.90
N TYR A 79 -8.76 18.17 7.48
CA TYR A 79 -7.91 19.11 6.72
C TYR A 79 -6.90 18.41 5.81
N PHE A 80 -6.24 17.38 6.32
CA PHE A 80 -5.25 16.63 5.57
C PHE A 80 -5.87 15.85 4.40
N GLY A 81 -6.98 15.16 4.63
CA GLY A 81 -7.72 14.43 3.59
C GLY A 81 -8.23 15.36 2.49
N PHE A 82 -8.78 16.54 2.90
CA PHE A 82 -9.21 17.55 1.95
C PHE A 82 -8.06 18.10 1.10
N LYS A 83 -6.89 18.39 1.71
CA LYS A 83 -5.70 18.86 0.99
C LYS A 83 -5.13 17.79 0.05
N THR A 84 -5.27 16.52 0.38
CA THR A 84 -4.91 15.41 -0.51
C THR A 84 -5.82 15.39 -1.75
N LEU A 85 -7.13 15.54 -1.57
CA LEU A 85 -8.09 15.67 -2.69
C LEU A 85 -7.77 16.89 -3.56
N GLU A 86 -7.66 18.06 -2.95
CA GLU A 86 -7.39 19.33 -3.63
C GLU A 86 -6.13 19.29 -4.47
N ARG A 87 -5.09 18.64 -3.97
CA ARG A 87 -3.80 18.58 -4.66
C ARG A 87 -3.77 17.60 -5.82
N SER A 88 -4.30 16.40 -5.63
CA SER A 88 -3.98 15.25 -6.52
C SER A 88 -5.19 14.67 -7.24
N TYR A 89 -6.43 14.92 -6.78
CA TYR A 89 -7.61 14.20 -7.29
C TYR A 89 -8.59 15.07 -8.07
N LEU A 90 -8.80 16.33 -7.63
CA LEU A 90 -9.77 17.21 -8.27
C LEU A 90 -9.26 17.71 -9.63
N LEU A 91 -10.10 17.65 -10.65
CA LEU A 91 -9.78 18.14 -12.00
C LEU A 91 -9.56 19.65 -12.02
N ARG A 92 -8.68 20.08 -12.90
CA ARG A 92 -8.22 21.47 -13.01
C ARG A 92 -8.39 22.00 -14.44
N LEU A 93 -8.73 23.27 -14.56
CA LEU A 93 -8.69 24.05 -15.80
C LEU A 93 -7.64 25.15 -15.61
N ASP A 94 -6.68 25.24 -16.51
CA ASP A 94 -5.57 26.24 -16.47
C ASP A 94 -4.86 26.33 -15.11
N GLY A 95 -4.62 25.14 -14.49
CA GLY A 95 -4.01 25.02 -13.16
C GLY A 95 -4.92 25.33 -11.98
N LYS A 96 -6.13 25.88 -12.22
CA LYS A 96 -7.14 26.15 -11.18
C LYS A 96 -8.07 24.95 -11.01
N ILE A 97 -8.44 24.67 -9.76
CA ILE A 97 -9.38 23.57 -9.46
C ILE A 97 -10.77 23.94 -9.99
N ALA A 98 -11.37 23.01 -10.74
CA ALA A 98 -12.72 23.15 -11.26
C ALA A 98 -13.76 22.34 -10.45
N GLU A 99 -13.38 21.17 -9.97
CA GLU A 99 -14.27 20.26 -9.22
C GLU A 99 -14.29 20.56 -7.72
N ARG A 100 -15.43 20.30 -7.08
CA ARG A 100 -15.54 20.07 -5.63
C ARG A 100 -15.40 18.59 -5.34
N PRO A 101 -15.12 18.15 -4.10
CA PRO A 101 -15.09 16.73 -3.76
C PRO A 101 -16.37 15.98 -4.14
N GLN A 102 -17.55 16.59 -3.89
CA GLN A 102 -18.83 15.97 -4.28
C GLN A 102 -18.99 15.86 -5.81
N HIS A 103 -18.45 16.80 -6.59
CA HIS A 103 -18.44 16.70 -8.05
C HIS A 103 -17.58 15.53 -8.52
N MET A 104 -16.41 15.36 -7.93
CA MET A 104 -15.54 14.21 -8.23
C MET A 104 -16.24 12.87 -7.95
N ILE A 105 -16.91 12.75 -6.80
CA ILE A 105 -17.63 11.52 -6.43
C ILE A 105 -18.75 11.24 -7.43
N MET A 106 -19.56 12.27 -7.77
CA MET A 106 -20.64 12.10 -8.75
C MET A 106 -20.11 11.81 -10.15
N ARG A 107 -19.02 12.45 -10.58
CA ARG A 107 -18.35 12.13 -11.86
C ARG A 107 -17.89 10.68 -11.91
N VAL A 108 -17.33 10.17 -10.82
CA VAL A 108 -16.91 8.77 -10.70
C VAL A 108 -18.11 7.84 -10.81
N ALA A 109 -19.18 8.12 -10.08
CA ALA A 109 -20.40 7.31 -10.11
C ALA A 109 -21.03 7.27 -11.51
N VAL A 110 -21.21 8.43 -12.16
CA VAL A 110 -21.73 8.49 -13.54
C VAL A 110 -20.76 7.86 -14.54
N GLY A 111 -19.44 8.03 -14.34
CA GLY A 111 -18.42 7.43 -15.20
C GLY A 111 -18.40 5.89 -15.15
N ILE A 112 -18.90 5.28 -14.06
CA ILE A 112 -19.04 3.83 -13.91
C ILE A 112 -20.40 3.36 -14.46
N HIS A 113 -21.48 4.04 -14.09
CA HIS A 113 -22.85 3.57 -14.32
C HIS A 113 -23.50 4.10 -15.60
N GLY A 114 -23.00 5.20 -16.17
CA GLY A 114 -23.59 5.82 -17.35
C GLY A 114 -25.03 6.25 -17.08
N ASP A 115 -25.94 5.81 -17.94
CA ASP A 115 -27.37 6.16 -17.89
C ASP A 115 -28.17 5.42 -16.79
N ASP A 116 -27.55 4.50 -16.06
CA ASP A 116 -28.12 3.88 -14.86
C ASP A 116 -27.98 4.86 -13.67
N ILE A 117 -28.86 5.86 -13.64
CA ILE A 117 -28.79 6.97 -12.69
C ILE A 117 -29.09 6.50 -11.26
N GLU A 118 -29.96 5.52 -11.07
CA GLU A 118 -30.26 4.97 -9.74
C GLU A 118 -29.00 4.39 -9.10
N SER A 119 -28.30 3.50 -9.80
CA SER A 119 -27.02 2.94 -9.32
C SER A 119 -25.93 4.01 -9.17
N ALA A 120 -25.90 5.04 -10.02
CA ALA A 120 -24.96 6.15 -9.90
C ALA A 120 -25.23 6.96 -8.62
N VAL A 121 -26.47 7.28 -8.30
CA VAL A 121 -26.87 8.02 -7.09
C VAL A 121 -26.65 7.17 -5.83
N GLU A 122 -26.92 5.86 -5.88
CA GLU A 122 -26.59 4.94 -4.77
C GLU A 122 -25.08 4.93 -4.50
N THR A 123 -24.26 4.75 -5.52
CA THR A 123 -22.80 4.77 -5.44
C THR A 123 -22.30 6.11 -4.89
N TYR A 124 -22.82 7.23 -5.42
CA TYR A 124 -22.52 8.57 -4.91
C TYR A 124 -22.83 8.68 -3.41
N ASN A 125 -24.00 8.27 -2.98
CA ASN A 125 -24.41 8.39 -1.59
C ASN A 125 -23.52 7.56 -0.65
N LEU A 126 -23.18 6.32 -1.02
CA LEU A 126 -22.32 5.45 -0.21
C LEU A 126 -20.88 6.00 -0.12
N MET A 127 -20.29 6.44 -1.24
CA MET A 127 -18.96 7.04 -1.25
C MET A 127 -18.93 8.38 -0.50
N SER A 128 -19.92 9.23 -0.71
CA SER A 128 -20.03 10.54 -0.10
C SER A 128 -20.22 10.48 1.42
N ASN A 129 -20.88 9.43 1.92
CA ASN A 129 -21.02 9.12 3.34
C ASN A 129 -19.87 8.26 3.89
N LYS A 130 -18.80 8.04 3.11
CA LYS A 130 -17.58 7.34 3.51
C LYS A 130 -17.76 5.87 3.86
N TYR A 131 -18.75 5.16 3.31
CA TYR A 131 -18.86 3.71 3.49
C TYR A 131 -17.78 2.94 2.74
N PHE A 132 -17.35 3.46 1.58
CA PHE A 132 -16.26 2.89 0.80
C PHE A 132 -15.64 3.96 -0.11
N THR A 133 -14.52 3.62 -0.74
CA THR A 133 -13.97 4.40 -1.85
C THR A 133 -13.34 3.50 -2.90
N HIS A 134 -13.41 3.92 -4.15
CA HIS A 134 -12.65 3.30 -5.23
C HIS A 134 -11.16 3.64 -5.14
N ALA A 135 -10.31 2.85 -5.78
CA ALA A 135 -8.88 3.11 -5.88
C ALA A 135 -8.57 4.40 -6.67
N SER A 136 -7.37 4.94 -6.44
CA SER A 136 -6.95 6.22 -7.01
C SER A 136 -7.09 6.32 -8.54
N PRO A 137 -6.75 5.31 -9.36
CA PRO A 137 -6.95 5.40 -10.80
C PRO A 137 -8.41 5.60 -11.20
N THR A 138 -9.34 4.94 -10.51
CA THR A 138 -10.79 5.14 -10.71
C THR A 138 -11.20 6.56 -10.35
N LEU A 139 -10.75 7.08 -9.19
CA LEU A 139 -11.06 8.44 -8.75
C LEU A 139 -10.49 9.50 -9.72
N PHE A 140 -9.31 9.28 -10.28
CA PHE A 140 -8.67 10.19 -11.23
C PHE A 140 -9.36 10.21 -12.59
N SER A 141 -9.76 9.04 -13.10
CA SER A 141 -9.97 8.83 -14.53
C SER A 141 -11.40 8.47 -14.92
N ALA A 142 -12.28 8.10 -13.97
CA ALA A 142 -13.68 7.77 -14.31
C ALA A 142 -14.38 9.00 -14.93
N GLY A 143 -15.05 8.77 -16.07
CA GLY A 143 -15.72 9.82 -16.85
C GLY A 143 -14.78 10.65 -17.74
N THR A 144 -13.45 10.42 -17.74
CA THR A 144 -12.49 11.11 -18.62
C THR A 144 -12.33 10.40 -19.96
N PRO A 145 -11.72 11.05 -21.00
CA PRO A 145 -11.59 10.45 -22.33
C PRO A 145 -10.79 9.14 -22.40
N GLN A 146 -9.80 8.98 -21.54
CA GLN A 146 -9.04 7.74 -21.42
C GLN A 146 -9.20 7.21 -19.98
N ALA A 147 -10.36 6.62 -19.71
CA ALA A 147 -10.74 6.15 -18.40
C ALA A 147 -10.05 4.81 -18.08
N GLN A 148 -8.72 4.83 -17.85
CA GLN A 148 -8.00 3.71 -17.27
C GLN A 148 -8.25 3.70 -15.75
N LEU A 149 -9.02 2.72 -15.27
CA LEU A 149 -9.57 2.65 -13.92
C LEU A 149 -8.88 1.61 -13.05
N SER A 150 -8.08 0.72 -13.65
CA SER A 150 -7.42 -0.39 -12.98
C SER A 150 -6.12 0.05 -12.29
N SER A 151 -5.82 -0.51 -11.13
CA SER A 151 -4.64 -0.14 -10.34
C SER A 151 -3.44 -1.06 -10.57
N CYS A 152 -3.69 -2.35 -10.79
CA CYS A 152 -2.69 -3.41 -10.71
C CYS A 152 -2.66 -4.23 -11.99
N PHE A 153 -1.43 -4.50 -12.46
CA PHE A 153 -1.16 -5.29 -13.65
C PHE A 153 -0.05 -6.30 -13.33
N LEU A 154 -0.29 -7.57 -13.65
CA LEU A 154 0.68 -8.64 -13.55
C LEU A 154 1.12 -9.02 -14.95
N VAL A 155 2.42 -8.86 -15.21
CA VAL A 155 3.02 -9.06 -16.53
C VAL A 155 3.97 -10.23 -16.48
N ASP A 156 3.79 -11.19 -17.38
CA ASP A 156 4.77 -12.24 -17.63
C ASP A 156 5.81 -11.74 -18.64
N MET A 157 7.08 -12.09 -18.41
CA MET A 157 8.11 -11.92 -19.43
C MET A 157 7.72 -12.76 -20.66
N LYS A 158 7.58 -12.12 -21.82
CA LYS A 158 7.06 -12.80 -23.02
C LYS A 158 7.96 -13.94 -23.47
N GLU A 159 9.25 -13.69 -23.61
CA GLU A 159 10.20 -14.67 -24.06
C GLU A 159 11.62 -14.33 -23.59
N ASP A 160 12.48 -15.35 -23.45
CA ASP A 160 13.92 -15.19 -23.17
C ASP A 160 14.71 -14.86 -24.46
N SER A 161 14.32 -13.74 -25.08
CA SER A 161 14.92 -13.16 -26.29
C SER A 161 14.95 -11.63 -26.18
N ILE A 162 15.81 -10.97 -26.97
CA ILE A 162 15.83 -9.50 -27.00
C ILE A 162 14.48 -8.94 -27.40
N ASP A 163 13.83 -9.53 -28.38
CA ASP A 163 12.51 -9.12 -28.86
C ASP A 163 11.45 -9.25 -27.74
N GLY A 164 11.36 -10.41 -27.10
CA GLY A 164 10.44 -10.66 -25.99
C GLY A 164 10.69 -9.75 -24.77
N ILE A 165 11.97 -9.48 -24.43
CA ILE A 165 12.34 -8.59 -23.32
C ILE A 165 11.91 -7.15 -23.61
N TYR A 166 12.19 -6.62 -24.81
CA TYR A 166 11.84 -5.24 -25.17
C TYR A 166 10.35 -5.07 -25.42
N ASP A 167 9.65 -6.08 -25.94
CA ASP A 167 8.18 -6.07 -26.02
C ASP A 167 7.52 -6.02 -24.64
N THR A 168 8.07 -6.78 -23.68
CA THR A 168 7.64 -6.72 -22.28
C THR A 168 7.91 -5.34 -21.67
N LEU A 169 9.09 -4.76 -21.94
CA LEU A 169 9.45 -3.41 -21.50
C LEU A 169 8.48 -2.35 -22.05
N LYS A 170 8.13 -2.44 -23.33
CA LYS A 170 7.13 -1.57 -23.99
C LYS A 170 5.76 -1.73 -23.34
N THR A 171 5.34 -2.96 -23.06
CA THR A 171 4.08 -3.26 -22.33
C THR A 171 4.07 -2.58 -20.97
N CYS A 172 5.16 -2.73 -20.19
CA CYS A 172 5.31 -2.06 -18.89
C CYS A 172 5.24 -0.53 -19.00
N ALA A 173 5.92 0.07 -20.00
CA ALA A 173 5.89 1.51 -20.24
C ALA A 173 4.48 2.02 -20.58
N MET A 174 3.72 1.29 -21.40
CA MET A 174 2.34 1.64 -21.77
C MET A 174 1.38 1.56 -20.58
N ILE A 175 1.53 0.57 -19.73
CA ILE A 175 0.77 0.42 -18.49
C ILE A 175 1.10 1.56 -17.51
N SER A 176 2.40 1.83 -17.29
CA SER A 176 2.85 2.91 -16.40
C SER A 176 2.34 4.27 -16.85
N LYS A 177 2.45 4.62 -18.15
CA LYS A 177 1.89 5.84 -18.73
C LYS A 177 0.43 6.06 -18.36
N ASN A 178 -0.36 4.99 -18.23
CA ASN A 178 -1.78 5.02 -17.90
C ASN A 178 -2.05 4.76 -16.41
N ALA A 179 -1.13 5.10 -15.53
CA ALA A 179 -1.25 5.05 -14.07
C ALA A 179 -1.38 3.64 -13.45
N GLY A 180 -0.99 2.58 -14.18
CA GLY A 180 -0.95 1.21 -13.68
C GLY A 180 0.33 0.90 -12.89
N GLY A 181 0.20 0.26 -11.72
CA GLY A 181 1.31 -0.37 -11.00
C GLY A 181 1.58 -1.78 -11.54
N ILE A 182 2.85 -2.19 -11.59
CA ILE A 182 3.25 -3.41 -12.30
C ILE A 182 3.95 -4.40 -11.37
N GLY A 183 3.53 -5.67 -11.42
CA GLY A 183 4.30 -6.82 -10.99
C GLY A 183 4.79 -7.57 -12.22
N LEU A 184 6.10 -7.77 -12.34
CA LEU A 184 6.75 -8.44 -13.46
C LEU A 184 7.52 -9.66 -12.98
N ASN A 185 7.23 -10.84 -13.48
CA ASN A 185 8.08 -12.01 -13.23
C ASN A 185 9.13 -12.19 -14.33
N ILE A 186 10.32 -12.59 -13.89
CA ILE A 186 11.48 -12.79 -14.77
C ILE A 186 12.15 -14.15 -14.59
N HIS A 187 11.44 -15.11 -13.99
CA HIS A 187 12.00 -16.44 -13.64
C HIS A 187 12.57 -17.21 -14.82
N ARG A 188 12.08 -16.95 -16.04
CA ARG A 188 12.43 -17.66 -17.26
C ARG A 188 13.61 -17.05 -18.03
N ILE A 189 14.10 -15.89 -17.62
CA ILE A 189 15.24 -15.23 -18.27
C ILE A 189 16.53 -15.96 -17.89
N ARG A 190 17.33 -16.34 -18.89
CA ARG A 190 18.61 -17.03 -18.68
C ARG A 190 19.57 -16.23 -17.82
N ALA A 191 20.31 -16.95 -16.99
CA ALA A 191 21.29 -16.37 -16.08
C ALA A 191 22.57 -15.90 -16.79
N THR A 192 23.36 -15.12 -16.07
CA THR A 192 24.71 -14.70 -16.45
C THR A 192 25.57 -15.89 -16.88
N GLY A 193 26.34 -15.74 -17.97
CA GLY A 193 27.19 -16.78 -18.51
C GLY A 193 26.48 -17.91 -19.25
N SER A 194 25.17 -17.86 -19.45
CA SER A 194 24.40 -18.82 -20.25
C SER A 194 24.72 -18.66 -21.72
N TYR A 195 24.97 -19.79 -22.41
CA TYR A 195 25.36 -19.79 -23.82
C TYR A 195 24.25 -19.27 -24.74
N ILE A 196 24.64 -18.46 -25.71
CA ILE A 196 23.78 -17.92 -26.75
C ILE A 196 24.16 -18.54 -28.09
N ALA A 197 23.36 -19.49 -28.56
CA ALA A 197 23.63 -20.24 -29.77
C ALA A 197 23.79 -19.38 -31.04
N GLY A 198 22.97 -18.33 -31.18
CA GLY A 198 22.98 -17.47 -32.38
C GLY A 198 24.22 -16.62 -32.56
N THR A 199 24.93 -16.28 -31.50
CA THR A 199 26.13 -15.40 -31.53
C THR A 199 27.40 -16.10 -31.07
N ASN A 200 27.29 -17.35 -30.61
CA ASN A 200 28.38 -18.09 -29.95
C ASN A 200 28.97 -17.35 -28.73
N GLY A 201 28.15 -16.53 -28.07
CA GLY A 201 28.52 -15.72 -26.89
C GLY A 201 27.83 -16.18 -25.63
N ASN A 202 27.99 -15.41 -24.57
CA ASN A 202 27.37 -15.65 -23.28
C ASN A 202 26.41 -14.52 -22.88
N SER A 203 25.35 -14.86 -22.17
CA SER A 203 24.39 -13.90 -21.58
C SER A 203 25.04 -13.06 -20.48
N ASN A 204 24.69 -11.80 -20.42
CA ASN A 204 25.02 -10.90 -19.30
C ASN A 204 24.06 -11.02 -18.10
N GLY A 205 23.03 -11.89 -18.19
CA GLY A 205 22.08 -12.17 -17.12
C GLY A 205 21.07 -11.06 -16.86
N ILE A 206 20.41 -11.16 -15.70
CA ILE A 206 19.26 -10.29 -15.36
C ILE A 206 19.66 -8.88 -14.89
N VAL A 207 20.86 -8.66 -14.34
CA VAL A 207 21.23 -7.37 -13.74
C VAL A 207 21.28 -6.24 -14.79
N PRO A 208 22.00 -6.34 -15.93
CA PRO A 208 22.00 -5.31 -16.95
C PRO A 208 20.61 -5.09 -17.57
N MET A 209 19.81 -6.16 -17.76
CA MET A 209 18.44 -6.09 -18.21
C MET A 209 17.59 -5.24 -17.25
N LEU A 210 17.65 -5.50 -15.96
CA LEU A 210 16.86 -4.78 -14.96
C LEU A 210 17.24 -3.31 -14.84
N ARG A 211 18.47 -2.92 -15.18
CA ARG A 211 18.85 -1.50 -15.28
C ARG A 211 18.08 -0.75 -16.37
N VAL A 212 17.78 -1.41 -17.48
CA VAL A 212 16.94 -0.82 -18.54
C VAL A 212 15.51 -0.63 -18.02
N PHE A 213 14.94 -1.62 -17.34
CA PHE A 213 13.62 -1.50 -16.68
C PHE A 213 13.60 -0.40 -15.61
N ASN A 214 14.67 -0.27 -14.83
CA ASN A 214 14.82 0.79 -13.82
C ASN A 214 14.76 2.19 -14.46
N ASN A 215 15.51 2.41 -15.52
CA ASN A 215 15.52 3.69 -16.22
C ASN A 215 14.17 3.99 -16.87
N THR A 216 13.49 2.98 -17.40
CA THR A 216 12.13 3.11 -17.94
C THR A 216 11.12 3.48 -16.86
N ALA A 217 11.16 2.85 -15.67
CA ALA A 217 10.30 3.18 -14.54
C ALA A 217 10.48 4.65 -14.09
N ARG A 218 11.72 5.15 -14.10
CA ARG A 218 12.01 6.57 -13.80
C ARG A 218 11.53 7.53 -14.88
N TYR A 219 11.62 7.13 -16.15
CA TYR A 219 11.23 7.98 -17.27
C TYR A 219 9.72 8.07 -17.46
N VAL A 220 9.01 6.95 -17.31
CA VAL A 220 7.58 6.88 -17.59
C VAL A 220 6.77 6.98 -16.30
N ASP A 221 6.40 8.21 -15.94
CA ASP A 221 5.55 8.48 -14.78
C ASP A 221 4.14 7.92 -14.93
N GLN A 222 3.55 7.52 -13.81
CA GLN A 222 2.14 7.10 -13.76
C GLN A 222 1.21 8.31 -13.97
N GLY A 223 0.46 8.29 -15.09
CA GLY A 223 -0.57 9.26 -15.38
C GLY A 223 -0.10 10.71 -15.52
N GLY A 224 1.14 10.94 -15.99
CA GLY A 224 1.70 12.27 -16.21
C GLY A 224 1.90 13.09 -14.93
N ASN A 225 2.95 12.79 -14.17
CA ASN A 225 3.35 13.42 -12.91
C ASN A 225 2.37 13.22 -11.71
N LYS A 226 1.38 12.33 -11.81
CA LYS A 226 0.52 12.01 -10.65
C LYS A 226 1.24 11.13 -9.64
N ARG A 227 2.02 10.16 -10.12
CA ARG A 227 2.87 9.26 -9.33
C ARG A 227 4.12 8.86 -10.13
N PRO A 228 5.27 8.58 -9.49
CA PRO A 228 6.42 7.94 -10.15
C PRO A 228 6.03 6.56 -10.68
N GLY A 229 6.64 6.13 -11.80
CA GLY A 229 6.53 4.76 -12.28
C GLY A 229 7.05 3.76 -11.23
N ALA A 230 6.35 2.64 -11.05
CA ALA A 230 6.68 1.66 -10.02
C ALA A 230 6.50 0.22 -10.55
N PHE A 231 7.60 -0.53 -10.57
CA PHE A 231 7.64 -1.92 -11.01
C PHE A 231 8.20 -2.79 -9.88
N ALA A 232 7.49 -3.87 -9.53
CA ALA A 232 7.98 -4.92 -8.66
C ALA A 232 8.42 -6.11 -9.50
N ILE A 233 9.67 -6.54 -9.30
CA ILE A 233 10.29 -7.63 -10.03
C ILE A 233 10.28 -8.88 -9.16
N TYR A 234 9.70 -9.95 -9.69
CA TYR A 234 9.55 -11.24 -9.03
C TYR A 234 10.57 -12.25 -9.54
N LEU A 235 11.32 -12.87 -8.63
CA LEU A 235 12.29 -13.92 -8.93
C LEU A 235 12.12 -15.10 -7.96
N GLU A 236 12.29 -16.33 -8.46
CA GLU A 236 12.36 -17.52 -7.61
C GLU A 236 13.79 -17.75 -7.10
N PRO A 237 13.97 -18.25 -5.86
CA PRO A 237 15.29 -18.36 -5.22
C PRO A 237 16.23 -19.41 -5.84
N TRP A 238 15.74 -20.25 -6.73
CA TRP A 238 16.56 -21.22 -7.46
C TRP A 238 17.31 -20.61 -8.66
N HIS A 239 16.98 -19.39 -9.08
CA HIS A 239 17.62 -18.75 -10.23
C HIS A 239 19.11 -18.46 -9.95
N ALA A 240 19.99 -18.74 -10.93
CA ALA A 240 21.43 -18.64 -10.72
C ALA A 240 21.93 -17.22 -10.36
N ASP A 241 21.23 -16.17 -10.82
CA ASP A 241 21.57 -14.77 -10.50
C ASP A 241 20.84 -14.23 -9.26
N VAL A 242 20.32 -15.09 -8.38
CA VAL A 242 19.52 -14.63 -7.22
C VAL A 242 20.33 -13.81 -6.22
N VAL A 243 21.60 -14.10 -6.05
CA VAL A 243 22.49 -13.35 -5.13
C VAL A 243 22.68 -11.92 -5.62
N GLU A 244 22.99 -11.75 -6.90
CA GLU A 244 23.14 -10.44 -7.54
C GLU A 244 21.82 -9.68 -7.57
N PHE A 245 20.68 -10.37 -7.70
CA PHE A 245 19.34 -9.79 -7.59
C PHE A 245 19.07 -9.19 -6.21
N LEU A 246 19.49 -9.84 -5.12
CA LEU A 246 19.36 -9.33 -3.77
C LEU A 246 20.17 -8.04 -3.52
N ASP A 247 21.25 -7.84 -4.29
CA ASP A 247 22.13 -6.69 -4.17
C ASP A 247 21.63 -5.44 -4.92
N LEU A 248 20.67 -5.58 -5.82
CA LEU A 248 20.24 -4.50 -6.74
C LEU A 248 19.78 -3.23 -6.04
N ARG A 249 19.27 -3.30 -4.81
CA ARG A 249 18.78 -2.15 -4.04
C ARG A 249 19.69 -1.72 -2.89
N LYS A 250 20.77 -2.45 -2.61
CA LYS A 250 21.69 -2.10 -1.53
C LYS A 250 22.24 -0.67 -1.68
N ASN A 251 22.43 0.02 -0.55
CA ASN A 251 22.84 1.43 -0.50
C ASN A 251 24.32 1.64 -0.78
N HIS A 252 25.12 0.57 -0.76
CA HIS A 252 26.57 0.59 -0.98
C HIS A 252 26.97 -0.19 -2.24
N GLY A 253 28.24 -0.16 -2.62
CA GLY A 253 28.78 -0.85 -3.80
C GLY A 253 28.71 -0.03 -5.09
N LYS A 254 29.07 -0.67 -6.22
CA LYS A 254 29.14 -0.01 -7.53
C LYS A 254 27.75 0.27 -8.10
N GLU A 255 27.53 1.50 -8.57
CA GLU A 255 26.23 1.92 -9.13
C GLU A 255 25.85 1.16 -10.43
N GLU A 256 26.88 0.70 -11.18
CA GLU A 256 26.68 -0.05 -12.42
C GLU A 256 25.95 -1.40 -12.21
N VAL A 257 25.94 -1.91 -10.98
CA VAL A 257 25.26 -3.17 -10.62
C VAL A 257 24.06 -2.91 -9.70
N ARG A 258 23.48 -1.70 -9.73
CA ARG A 258 22.31 -1.30 -8.95
C ARG A 258 21.13 -0.91 -9.83
N ALA A 259 19.92 -1.15 -9.35
CA ALA A 259 18.65 -0.74 -9.96
C ALA A 259 17.65 -0.39 -8.84
N ARG A 260 17.90 0.74 -8.14
CA ARG A 260 17.26 1.08 -6.87
C ARG A 260 15.84 1.60 -6.97
N ASP A 261 15.40 2.03 -8.16
CA ASP A 261 14.05 2.56 -8.37
C ASP A 261 13.01 1.44 -8.59
N LEU A 262 13.47 0.20 -8.83
CA LEU A 262 12.64 -0.99 -8.86
C LEU A 262 12.39 -1.53 -7.45
N PHE A 263 11.28 -2.25 -7.29
CA PHE A 263 10.98 -3.06 -6.12
C PHE A 263 11.27 -4.53 -6.41
N TYR A 264 11.62 -5.29 -5.40
CA TYR A 264 12.03 -6.68 -5.54
C TYR A 264 11.19 -7.59 -4.68
N ALA A 265 10.84 -8.77 -5.19
CA ALA A 265 10.06 -9.78 -4.52
C ALA A 265 10.62 -11.18 -4.80
N LEU A 266 10.57 -12.05 -3.81
CA LEU A 266 10.87 -13.46 -3.97
C LEU A 266 9.58 -14.27 -4.00
N TRP A 267 9.50 -15.16 -4.98
CA TRP A 267 8.43 -16.13 -5.18
C TRP A 267 8.92 -17.49 -4.71
N ILE A 268 8.64 -17.82 -3.43
CA ILE A 268 9.31 -18.85 -2.64
C ILE A 268 8.58 -20.19 -2.74
N PRO A 269 9.18 -21.26 -3.31
CA PRO A 269 8.63 -22.60 -3.24
C PRO A 269 8.81 -23.21 -1.83
N ASP A 270 7.87 -24.06 -1.42
CA ASP A 270 7.91 -24.75 -0.12
C ASP A 270 9.19 -25.55 0.08
N LEU A 271 9.75 -26.13 -0.98
CA LEU A 271 11.00 -26.88 -0.93
C LEU A 271 12.16 -26.04 -0.40
N PHE A 272 12.24 -24.75 -0.80
CA PHE A 272 13.28 -23.85 -0.29
C PHE A 272 13.14 -23.67 1.23
N MET A 273 11.94 -23.41 1.73
CA MET A 273 11.69 -23.27 3.17
C MET A 273 12.02 -24.57 3.94
N LYS A 274 11.61 -25.72 3.39
CA LYS A 274 11.97 -27.05 3.96
C LYS A 274 13.48 -27.26 4.05
N ARG A 275 14.24 -26.83 3.02
CA ARG A 275 15.70 -26.97 2.99
C ARG A 275 16.40 -25.96 3.90
N VAL A 276 15.87 -24.74 4.03
CA VAL A 276 16.33 -23.77 5.03
C VAL A 276 16.15 -24.35 6.45
N GLU A 277 14.97 -24.90 6.78
CA GLU A 277 14.68 -25.48 8.09
C GLU A 277 15.66 -26.64 8.45
N LYS A 278 16.01 -27.45 7.47
CA LYS A 278 16.90 -28.63 7.64
C LYS A 278 18.39 -28.33 7.38
N ASN A 279 18.75 -27.10 7.09
CA ASN A 279 20.08 -26.70 6.60
C ASN A 279 20.58 -27.59 5.43
N GLY A 280 19.68 -27.89 4.51
CA GLY A 280 19.99 -28.71 3.33
C GLY A 280 20.73 -27.89 2.25
N ASP A 281 21.21 -28.63 1.24
CA ASP A 281 21.82 -28.00 0.08
C ASP A 281 20.75 -27.34 -0.81
N TRP A 282 21.09 -26.21 -1.42
CA TRP A 282 20.30 -25.50 -2.39
C TRP A 282 21.11 -25.23 -3.65
N THR A 283 20.60 -25.69 -4.78
CA THR A 283 21.28 -25.61 -6.07
C THR A 283 20.69 -24.51 -6.91
N LEU A 284 21.52 -23.55 -7.31
CA LEU A 284 21.17 -22.49 -8.22
C LEU A 284 21.23 -22.98 -9.66
N MET A 285 20.17 -22.69 -10.43
CA MET A 285 19.94 -23.22 -11.76
C MET A 285 19.66 -22.10 -12.77
N CYS A 286 20.02 -22.34 -14.03
CA CYS A 286 19.66 -21.47 -15.13
C CYS A 286 18.37 -21.97 -15.81
N PRO A 287 17.36 -21.14 -16.02
CA PRO A 287 16.09 -21.58 -16.62
C PRO A 287 16.26 -22.13 -18.05
N ASN A 288 17.27 -21.69 -18.79
CA ASN A 288 17.58 -22.20 -20.12
C ASN A 288 18.13 -23.65 -20.09
N GLU A 289 18.79 -24.04 -19.01
CA GLU A 289 19.36 -25.38 -18.79
C GLU A 289 18.42 -26.30 -18.00
N CYS A 290 17.55 -25.69 -17.18
CA CYS A 290 16.57 -26.36 -16.32
C CYS A 290 15.15 -25.78 -16.57
N PRO A 291 14.59 -26.02 -17.78
CA PRO A 291 13.28 -25.45 -18.14
C PRO A 291 12.14 -26.05 -17.31
N GLY A 292 11.05 -25.26 -17.16
CA GLY A 292 9.80 -25.71 -16.55
C GLY A 292 9.70 -25.50 -15.04
N LEU A 293 10.79 -25.17 -14.32
CA LEU A 293 10.73 -24.94 -12.86
C LEU A 293 9.75 -23.80 -12.46
N ALA A 294 9.63 -22.78 -13.28
CA ALA A 294 8.69 -21.69 -13.06
C ALA A 294 7.22 -22.08 -13.34
N ASP A 295 7.01 -23.22 -14.03
CA ASP A 295 5.69 -23.61 -14.55
C ASP A 295 4.98 -24.64 -13.66
N VAL A 296 5.64 -25.16 -12.65
CA VAL A 296 5.15 -26.16 -11.70
C VAL A 296 5.29 -25.68 -10.25
N TYR A 297 4.52 -26.24 -9.33
CA TYR A 297 4.56 -25.94 -7.90
C TYR A 297 4.28 -27.19 -7.05
N GLY A 298 4.51 -27.13 -5.75
CA GLY A 298 4.29 -28.25 -4.84
C GLY A 298 5.17 -29.45 -5.18
N ASP A 299 4.60 -30.66 -5.15
CA ASP A 299 5.32 -31.93 -5.35
C ASP A 299 5.90 -32.05 -6.78
N GLU A 300 5.24 -31.46 -7.79
CA GLU A 300 5.77 -31.43 -9.16
C GLU A 300 7.03 -30.57 -9.26
N PHE A 301 7.05 -29.43 -8.56
CA PHE A 301 8.26 -28.59 -8.47
C PHE A 301 9.39 -29.35 -7.76
N GLU A 302 9.10 -29.96 -6.61
CA GLU A 302 10.09 -30.75 -5.87
C GLU A 302 10.71 -31.86 -6.75
N ALA A 303 9.85 -32.65 -7.40
CA ALA A 303 10.29 -33.74 -8.25
C ALA A 303 11.18 -33.28 -9.42
N LEU A 304 10.79 -32.16 -10.09
CA LEU A 304 11.53 -31.59 -11.22
C LEU A 304 12.86 -30.98 -10.77
N TYR A 305 12.86 -30.24 -9.67
CA TYR A 305 14.06 -29.63 -9.11
C TYR A 305 15.09 -30.66 -8.69
N GLU A 306 14.69 -31.68 -7.93
CA GLU A 306 15.58 -32.79 -7.52
C GLU A 306 16.05 -33.64 -8.70
N LYS A 307 15.25 -33.78 -9.76
CA LYS A 307 15.69 -34.41 -11.00
C LYS A 307 16.87 -33.63 -11.60
N TYR A 308 16.81 -32.33 -11.70
CA TYR A 308 17.89 -31.51 -12.23
C TYR A 308 19.16 -31.56 -11.35
N GLU A 309 18.99 -31.64 -10.02
CA GLU A 309 20.10 -31.85 -9.09
C GLU A 309 20.81 -33.21 -9.37
N ARG A 310 20.04 -34.29 -9.49
CA ARG A 310 20.58 -35.63 -9.80
C ARG A 310 21.26 -35.69 -11.19
N GLU A 311 20.76 -34.91 -12.14
CA GLU A 311 21.36 -34.80 -13.48
C GLU A 311 22.61 -33.89 -13.51
N GLY A 312 22.96 -33.23 -12.41
CA GLY A 312 24.12 -32.36 -12.33
C GLY A 312 23.99 -31.06 -13.15
N LYS A 313 22.76 -30.59 -13.38
CA LYS A 313 22.47 -29.38 -14.17
C LYS A 313 22.60 -28.07 -13.36
N GLY A 314 22.89 -28.16 -12.08
CA GLY A 314 23.08 -27.00 -11.23
C GLY A 314 24.36 -26.22 -11.58
N ARG A 315 24.31 -24.92 -11.50
CA ARG A 315 25.46 -24.02 -11.71
C ARG A 315 26.28 -23.82 -10.44
N LYS A 316 25.61 -23.75 -9.30
CA LYS A 316 26.24 -23.55 -7.98
C LYS A 316 25.35 -24.18 -6.91
N THR A 317 25.95 -24.93 -6.02
CA THR A 317 25.28 -25.47 -4.83
C THR A 317 25.81 -24.77 -3.59
N MET A 318 24.91 -24.37 -2.69
CA MET A 318 25.23 -23.76 -1.41
C MET A 318 24.28 -24.26 -0.33
N LYS A 319 24.58 -24.02 0.94
CA LYS A 319 23.60 -24.26 2.01
C LYS A 319 22.41 -23.30 1.86
N ALA A 320 21.20 -23.81 1.98
CA ALA A 320 19.97 -23.02 1.87
C ALA A 320 19.95 -21.89 2.90
N GLN A 321 20.49 -22.14 4.10
CA GLN A 321 20.64 -21.12 5.14
C GLN A 321 21.55 -19.96 4.71
N LYS A 322 22.61 -20.20 3.95
CA LYS A 322 23.49 -19.14 3.45
C LYS A 322 22.73 -18.15 2.55
N LEU A 323 21.92 -18.66 1.62
CA LEU A 323 21.07 -17.82 0.79
C LEU A 323 19.99 -17.12 1.63
N TRP A 324 19.44 -17.82 2.63
CA TRP A 324 18.47 -17.23 3.55
C TRP A 324 19.04 -16.02 4.30
N TYR A 325 20.27 -16.11 4.81
CA TYR A 325 20.95 -14.95 5.43
C TYR A 325 21.07 -13.77 4.48
N SER A 326 21.46 -14.00 3.23
CA SER A 326 21.55 -12.92 2.23
C SER A 326 20.20 -12.26 1.97
N ILE A 327 19.09 -13.03 2.01
CA ILE A 327 17.72 -12.50 1.90
C ILE A 327 17.40 -11.61 3.10
N LEU A 328 17.66 -12.08 4.32
CA LEU A 328 17.37 -11.32 5.54
C LEU A 328 18.23 -10.04 5.66
N GLU A 329 19.48 -10.10 5.23
CA GLU A 329 20.36 -8.93 5.15
C GLU A 329 19.78 -7.86 4.22
N ALA A 330 19.40 -8.26 3.01
CA ALA A 330 18.76 -7.35 2.06
C ALA A 330 17.46 -6.74 2.60
N GLN A 331 16.63 -7.53 3.30
CA GLN A 331 15.41 -7.06 3.94
C GLN A 331 15.68 -6.07 5.07
N THR A 332 16.68 -6.32 5.90
CA THR A 332 17.05 -5.43 7.00
C THR A 332 17.58 -4.08 6.48
N GLU A 333 18.38 -4.09 5.41
CA GLU A 333 18.95 -2.88 4.83
C GLU A 333 17.93 -2.06 4.03
N THR A 334 17.08 -2.71 3.24
CA THR A 334 16.26 -2.03 2.22
C THR A 334 14.75 -2.19 2.38
N GLY A 335 14.30 -3.05 3.29
CA GLY A 335 12.90 -3.45 3.40
C GLY A 335 12.42 -4.41 2.30
N ASN A 336 13.29 -4.77 1.35
CA ASN A 336 13.07 -5.68 0.23
C ASN A 336 14.09 -6.83 0.30
N PRO A 337 13.80 -7.99 -0.32
CA PRO A 337 12.64 -8.32 -1.16
C PRO A 337 11.37 -8.62 -0.37
N PHE A 338 10.20 -8.41 -1.02
CA PHE A 338 8.92 -8.92 -0.52
C PHE A 338 8.94 -10.45 -0.52
N MET A 339 8.16 -11.09 0.36
CA MET A 339 8.15 -12.54 0.53
C MET A 339 6.76 -13.10 0.23
N LEU A 340 6.66 -13.90 -0.83
CA LEU A 340 5.41 -14.58 -1.20
C LEU A 340 5.67 -16.08 -1.39
N TYR A 341 4.76 -16.92 -0.88
CA TYR A 341 4.88 -18.36 -0.91
C TYR A 341 4.18 -18.94 -2.14
N LYS A 342 4.97 -19.36 -3.13
CA LYS A 342 4.52 -19.87 -4.44
C LYS A 342 3.44 -20.95 -4.31
N ASP A 343 3.71 -21.94 -3.46
CA ASP A 343 2.81 -23.09 -3.36
C ASP A 343 1.50 -22.74 -2.67
N ALA A 344 1.54 -21.90 -1.64
CA ALA A 344 0.32 -21.40 -0.97
C ALA A 344 -0.54 -20.55 -1.91
N CYS A 345 0.09 -19.68 -2.73
CA CYS A 345 -0.60 -18.87 -3.73
C CYS A 345 -1.33 -19.75 -4.77
N ASN A 346 -0.65 -20.78 -5.27
CA ASN A 346 -1.19 -21.65 -6.31
C ASN A 346 -2.23 -22.65 -5.77
N ARG A 347 -1.94 -23.36 -4.67
CA ARG A 347 -2.88 -24.33 -4.08
C ARG A 347 -4.21 -23.71 -3.69
N LYS A 348 -4.19 -22.47 -3.19
CA LYS A 348 -5.37 -21.77 -2.65
C LYS A 348 -5.91 -20.69 -3.58
N SER A 349 -5.79 -20.85 -4.89
CA SER A 349 -6.36 -19.94 -5.88
C SER A 349 -7.57 -20.54 -6.58
N ASN A 350 -8.61 -19.72 -6.76
CA ASN A 350 -9.75 -20.09 -7.60
C ASN A 350 -9.41 -20.12 -9.10
N GLN A 351 -8.23 -19.60 -9.49
CA GLN A 351 -7.72 -19.64 -10.87
C GLN A 351 -6.71 -20.77 -11.13
N LYS A 352 -6.55 -21.73 -10.21
CA LYS A 352 -5.58 -22.85 -10.39
C LYS A 352 -5.86 -23.75 -11.58
N ASN A 353 -7.08 -23.73 -12.14
CA ASN A 353 -7.43 -24.41 -13.38
C ASN A 353 -6.82 -23.77 -14.65
N LEU A 354 -6.33 -22.56 -14.59
CA LEU A 354 -5.74 -21.84 -15.74
C LEU A 354 -4.26 -22.18 -15.95
N GLY A 355 -3.56 -22.56 -14.90
CA GLY A 355 -2.14 -22.87 -14.89
C GLY A 355 -1.43 -22.30 -13.66
N THR A 356 -0.10 -22.34 -13.66
CA THR A 356 0.70 -21.85 -12.54
C THR A 356 0.77 -20.33 -12.50
N ILE A 357 0.39 -19.76 -11.36
CA ILE A 357 0.56 -18.33 -11.04
C ILE A 357 2.02 -18.11 -10.65
N ARG A 358 2.67 -17.10 -11.26
CA ARG A 358 4.13 -16.91 -11.18
C ARG A 358 4.54 -15.63 -10.45
N SER A 359 3.62 -14.74 -10.17
CA SER A 359 3.90 -13.48 -9.46
C SER A 359 2.68 -12.91 -8.79
N SER A 360 2.88 -11.79 -8.14
CA SER A 360 1.84 -10.89 -7.63
C SER A 360 2.04 -9.50 -8.23
N ASN A 361 1.24 -8.53 -7.81
CA ASN A 361 1.32 -7.14 -8.25
C ASN A 361 2.43 -6.35 -7.51
N LEU A 362 2.41 -5.02 -7.66
CA LEU A 362 3.33 -4.10 -7.00
C LEU A 362 3.28 -4.19 -5.47
N CYS A 363 2.09 -4.39 -4.89
CA CYS A 363 1.84 -4.32 -3.45
C CYS A 363 1.50 -5.66 -2.80
N THR A 364 1.64 -6.78 -3.52
CA THR A 364 1.56 -8.17 -3.01
C THR A 364 0.18 -8.68 -2.61
N GLU A 365 -0.91 -7.94 -2.86
CA GLU A 365 -2.28 -8.38 -2.57
C GLU A 365 -2.95 -9.12 -3.72
N ILE A 366 -2.54 -8.89 -4.97
CA ILE A 366 -3.16 -9.49 -6.15
C ILE A 366 -2.42 -10.77 -6.52
N VAL A 367 -3.14 -11.88 -6.57
CA VAL A 367 -2.62 -13.19 -6.99
C VAL A 367 -3.55 -13.72 -8.07
N GLU A 368 -3.17 -13.45 -9.32
CA GLU A 368 -3.92 -13.76 -10.52
C GLU A 368 -3.04 -14.48 -11.55
N TYR A 369 -3.66 -15.32 -12.38
CA TYR A 369 -2.99 -15.96 -13.50
C TYR A 369 -2.60 -14.93 -14.56
N SER A 370 -1.36 -15.02 -15.04
CA SER A 370 -0.85 -14.27 -16.18
C SER A 370 -0.03 -15.17 -17.12
N SER A 371 0.09 -14.76 -18.37
CA SER A 371 0.87 -15.46 -19.40
C SER A 371 1.46 -14.44 -20.39
N ALA A 372 2.22 -14.90 -21.38
CA ALA A 372 2.70 -14.05 -22.45
C ALA A 372 1.58 -13.32 -23.21
N ASP A 373 0.40 -13.93 -23.29
CA ASP A 373 -0.77 -13.43 -24.02
C ASP A 373 -1.85 -12.80 -23.12
N GLU A 374 -1.70 -12.89 -21.81
CA GLU A 374 -2.65 -12.40 -20.81
C GLU A 374 -1.96 -11.65 -19.69
N VAL A 375 -2.14 -10.33 -19.69
CA VAL A 375 -1.74 -9.47 -18.57
C VAL A 375 -2.88 -9.45 -17.57
N ALA A 376 -2.65 -9.96 -16.36
CA ALA A 376 -3.67 -9.93 -15.32
C ALA A 376 -3.93 -8.49 -14.86
N VAL A 377 -5.21 -8.20 -14.57
CA VAL A 377 -5.67 -6.84 -14.25
C VAL A 377 -6.66 -6.91 -13.11
N CYS A 378 -6.44 -6.10 -12.07
CA CYS A 378 -7.40 -6.02 -10.98
C CYS A 378 -7.92 -4.61 -10.74
N ASN A 379 -9.25 -4.52 -10.54
CA ASN A 379 -9.98 -3.31 -10.19
C ASN A 379 -10.25 -3.31 -8.69
N LEU A 380 -9.95 -2.20 -8.01
CA LEU A 380 -9.87 -2.14 -6.56
C LEU A 380 -10.84 -1.13 -5.95
N ALA A 381 -11.43 -1.51 -4.82
CA ALA A 381 -12.16 -0.62 -3.92
C ALA A 381 -11.93 -1.04 -2.47
N SER A 382 -12.08 -0.11 -1.52
CA SER A 382 -11.89 -0.39 -0.09
C SER A 382 -13.06 0.06 0.76
N LEU A 383 -13.58 -0.85 1.59
CA LEU A 383 -14.62 -0.61 2.58
C LEU A 383 -14.03 0.12 3.79
N ALA A 384 -14.69 1.16 4.26
CA ALA A 384 -14.25 1.94 5.41
C ALA A 384 -14.86 1.37 6.70
N LEU A 385 -14.17 0.46 7.35
CA LEU A 385 -14.67 -0.35 8.45
C LEU A 385 -15.23 0.45 9.65
N PRO A 386 -14.70 1.62 10.02
CA PRO A 386 -15.25 2.38 11.15
C PRO A 386 -16.69 2.89 10.91
N THR A 387 -17.11 3.03 9.65
CA THR A 387 -18.45 3.56 9.29
C THR A 387 -19.58 2.59 9.64
N TYR A 388 -19.24 1.32 9.86
CA TYR A 388 -20.18 0.25 10.26
C TYR A 388 -20.25 0.04 11.76
N VAL A 389 -19.60 0.89 12.57
CA VAL A 389 -19.65 0.81 14.04
C VAL A 389 -20.79 1.68 14.57
N ASP A 390 -21.71 1.07 15.29
CA ASP A 390 -22.67 1.79 16.12
C ASP A 390 -22.02 2.09 17.47
N MET A 391 -21.45 3.29 17.60
CA MET A 391 -20.81 3.74 18.85
C MET A 391 -21.79 3.92 20.01
N THR A 392 -23.10 4.04 19.73
CA THR A 392 -24.12 4.20 20.78
C THR A 392 -24.37 2.90 21.50
N ASN A 393 -24.48 1.82 20.73
CA ASN A 393 -24.75 0.47 21.25
C ASN A 393 -23.48 -0.37 21.43
N GLY A 394 -22.32 0.10 20.94
CA GLY A 394 -21.05 -0.65 20.98
C GLY A 394 -21.09 -1.91 20.11
N THR A 395 -21.79 -1.88 18.98
CA THR A 395 -21.99 -3.02 18.09
C THR A 395 -21.45 -2.76 16.69
N TYR A 396 -21.15 -3.83 15.95
CA TYR A 396 -20.73 -3.76 14.55
C TYR A 396 -21.86 -4.20 13.63
N ASP A 397 -22.19 -3.38 12.64
CA ASP A 397 -23.28 -3.64 11.70
C ASP A 397 -22.79 -4.49 10.51
N PHE A 398 -22.74 -5.80 10.71
CA PHE A 398 -22.37 -6.78 9.68
C PHE A 398 -23.36 -6.80 8.50
N LYS A 399 -24.64 -6.52 8.77
CA LYS A 399 -25.66 -6.49 7.72
C LYS A 399 -25.40 -5.33 6.75
N LYS A 400 -25.14 -4.14 7.29
CA LYS A 400 -24.81 -2.98 6.47
C LYS A 400 -23.50 -3.16 5.71
N LEU A 401 -22.48 -3.77 6.34
CA LEU A 401 -21.24 -4.13 5.66
C LEU A 401 -21.49 -5.06 4.48
N HIS A 402 -22.34 -6.07 4.67
CA HIS A 402 -22.73 -7.03 3.63
C HIS A 402 -23.45 -6.35 2.46
N GLU A 403 -24.45 -5.50 2.73
CA GLU A 403 -25.19 -4.74 1.72
C GLU A 403 -24.25 -3.85 0.88
N VAL A 404 -23.40 -3.04 1.53
CA VAL A 404 -22.48 -2.12 0.83
C VAL A 404 -21.44 -2.89 0.02
N CYS A 405 -20.94 -4.01 0.55
CA CYS A 405 -19.97 -4.84 -0.17
C CYS A 405 -20.56 -5.37 -1.49
N GLN A 406 -21.84 -5.75 -1.52
CA GLN A 406 -22.50 -6.17 -2.77
C GLN A 406 -22.54 -5.04 -3.80
N VAL A 407 -22.84 -3.81 -3.40
CA VAL A 407 -22.81 -2.64 -4.30
C VAL A 407 -21.40 -2.42 -4.84
N VAL A 408 -20.38 -2.53 -3.98
CA VAL A 408 -18.97 -2.37 -4.39
C VAL A 408 -18.59 -3.41 -5.44
N VAL A 409 -18.98 -4.67 -5.27
CA VAL A 409 -18.69 -5.74 -6.27
C VAL A 409 -19.39 -5.47 -7.60
N LYS A 410 -20.66 -5.03 -7.59
CA LYS A 410 -21.38 -4.61 -8.79
C LYS A 410 -20.64 -3.47 -9.51
N ASN A 411 -20.17 -2.47 -8.78
CA ASN A 411 -19.41 -1.37 -9.34
C ASN A 411 -18.09 -1.83 -9.97
N LEU A 412 -17.34 -2.69 -9.27
CA LEU A 412 -16.06 -3.23 -9.77
C LEU A 412 -16.26 -4.12 -11.00
N ASN A 413 -17.33 -4.93 -11.01
CA ASN A 413 -17.69 -5.71 -12.19
C ASN A 413 -18.01 -4.82 -13.40
N LYS A 414 -18.75 -3.72 -13.19
CA LYS A 414 -19.07 -2.75 -14.26
C LYS A 414 -17.83 -1.98 -14.75
N ILE A 415 -16.88 -1.71 -13.87
CA ILE A 415 -15.59 -1.10 -14.23
C ILE A 415 -14.86 -1.96 -15.26
N ILE A 416 -14.90 -3.28 -15.18
CA ILE A 416 -14.29 -4.17 -16.17
C ILE A 416 -14.77 -3.82 -17.60
N ASP A 417 -16.04 -3.53 -17.76
CA ASP A 417 -16.68 -3.30 -19.05
C ASP A 417 -16.42 -1.89 -19.62
N VAL A 418 -16.32 -0.87 -18.74
CA VAL A 418 -16.13 0.54 -19.14
C VAL A 418 -14.66 1.00 -19.13
N ASN A 419 -13.74 0.15 -18.66
CA ASN A 419 -12.32 0.48 -18.53
C ASN A 419 -11.62 0.63 -19.88
N TYR A 420 -10.75 1.62 -19.98
CA TYR A 420 -9.75 1.70 -21.06
C TYR A 420 -8.55 0.81 -20.71
N TYR A 421 -8.22 -0.12 -21.59
CA TYR A 421 -7.08 -1.03 -21.39
C TYR A 421 -5.86 -0.52 -22.19
N PRO A 422 -4.71 -0.29 -21.52
CA PRO A 422 -3.51 0.23 -22.19
C PRO A 422 -2.88 -0.76 -23.19
N VAL A 423 -3.13 -2.06 -23.02
CA VAL A 423 -2.64 -3.14 -23.87
C VAL A 423 -3.74 -4.19 -24.08
N PRO A 424 -3.81 -4.84 -25.26
CA PRO A 424 -4.88 -5.79 -25.59
C PRO A 424 -4.86 -7.05 -24.71
N GLU A 425 -3.69 -7.49 -24.28
CA GLU A 425 -3.51 -8.64 -23.38
C GLU A 425 -4.21 -8.42 -22.02
N ALA A 426 -4.21 -7.17 -21.54
CA ALA A 426 -4.89 -6.79 -20.32
C ALA A 426 -6.43 -6.87 -20.48
N ARG A 427 -6.94 -6.40 -21.62
CA ARG A 427 -8.37 -6.52 -21.93
C ARG A 427 -8.78 -7.98 -22.02
N ARG A 428 -7.99 -8.80 -22.72
CA ARG A 428 -8.27 -10.25 -22.89
C ARG A 428 -8.41 -10.94 -21.53
N SER A 429 -7.42 -10.81 -20.67
CA SER A 429 -7.41 -11.41 -19.33
C SER A 429 -8.61 -10.96 -18.49
N ASN A 430 -8.84 -9.64 -18.43
CA ASN A 430 -9.86 -9.09 -17.53
C ASN A 430 -11.30 -9.46 -17.98
N PHE A 431 -11.55 -9.54 -19.27
CA PHE A 431 -12.86 -9.99 -19.79
C PHE A 431 -13.10 -11.49 -19.60
N ARG A 432 -12.06 -12.32 -19.76
CA ARG A 432 -12.16 -13.78 -19.62
C ARG A 432 -12.37 -14.22 -18.18
N HIS A 433 -11.66 -13.62 -17.25
CA HIS A 433 -11.60 -14.06 -15.85
C HIS A 433 -12.39 -13.17 -14.89
N ARG A 434 -12.66 -11.93 -15.27
CA ARG A 434 -13.40 -10.92 -14.51
C ARG A 434 -13.01 -10.79 -13.02
N PRO A 435 -11.72 -10.74 -12.65
CA PRO A 435 -11.33 -10.59 -11.27
C PRO A 435 -11.62 -9.18 -10.77
N VAL A 436 -11.99 -9.07 -9.50
CA VAL A 436 -12.16 -7.82 -8.77
C VAL A 436 -11.46 -7.92 -7.42
N ALA A 437 -11.24 -6.79 -6.74
CA ALA A 437 -10.58 -6.78 -5.44
C ALA A 437 -11.26 -5.81 -4.47
N VAL A 438 -12.02 -6.37 -3.56
CA VAL A 438 -12.55 -5.66 -2.40
C VAL A 438 -11.50 -5.71 -1.29
N GLY A 439 -11.06 -4.56 -0.81
CA GLY A 439 -10.21 -4.40 0.36
C GLY A 439 -10.89 -3.62 1.46
N VAL A 440 -10.10 -3.24 2.45
CA VAL A 440 -10.58 -2.51 3.63
C VAL A 440 -9.66 -1.34 3.99
N GLN A 441 -10.16 -0.41 4.80
CA GLN A 441 -9.38 0.60 5.48
C GLN A 441 -9.97 0.88 6.87
N GLY A 442 -9.14 1.29 7.82
CA GLY A 442 -9.59 1.65 9.15
C GLY A 442 -9.95 0.49 10.07
N LEU A 443 -9.33 -0.70 9.94
CA LEU A 443 -9.56 -1.79 10.89
C LEU A 443 -9.20 -1.37 12.32
N ALA A 444 -8.05 -0.69 12.50
CA ALA A 444 -7.65 -0.15 13.79
C ALA A 444 -8.64 0.87 14.33
N ASP A 445 -9.19 1.74 13.47
CA ASP A 445 -10.21 2.71 13.87
C ASP A 445 -11.51 2.03 14.30
N ALA A 446 -11.92 0.96 13.62
CA ALA A 446 -13.11 0.19 14.03
C ALA A 446 -12.93 -0.44 15.42
N PHE A 447 -11.74 -0.98 15.70
CA PHE A 447 -11.42 -1.51 17.04
C PHE A 447 -11.41 -0.40 18.10
N LEU A 448 -10.82 0.75 17.81
CA LEU A 448 -10.83 1.90 18.73
C LEU A 448 -12.23 2.44 18.98
N ALA A 449 -13.08 2.52 17.96
CA ALA A 449 -14.48 2.93 18.10
C ALA A 449 -15.28 1.97 19.00
N LEU A 450 -14.99 0.67 18.95
CA LEU A 450 -15.60 -0.36 19.81
C LEU A 450 -14.87 -0.55 21.14
N ARG A 451 -13.82 0.23 21.43
CA ARG A 451 -13.01 0.14 22.64
C ARG A 451 -12.31 -1.22 22.81
N ILE A 452 -11.91 -1.86 21.71
CA ILE A 452 -11.25 -3.16 21.66
C ILE A 452 -9.74 -2.98 21.41
N PRO A 453 -8.84 -3.43 22.32
CA PRO A 453 -7.42 -3.42 22.05
C PRO A 453 -7.06 -4.30 20.84
N PHE A 454 -6.15 -3.84 19.98
CA PHE A 454 -5.84 -4.49 18.71
C PHE A 454 -5.34 -5.94 18.86
N ASP A 455 -4.61 -6.25 19.94
CA ASP A 455 -4.03 -7.56 20.22
C ASP A 455 -4.91 -8.46 21.10
N SER A 456 -6.16 -8.06 21.38
CA SER A 456 -7.09 -8.80 22.20
C SER A 456 -7.73 -9.99 21.46
N PRO A 457 -8.28 -10.98 22.19
CA PRO A 457 -9.08 -12.07 21.60
C PRO A 457 -10.31 -11.57 20.85
N GLU A 458 -10.96 -10.52 21.35
CA GLU A 458 -12.16 -9.90 20.76
C GLU A 458 -11.81 -9.28 19.40
N ALA A 459 -10.64 -8.60 19.29
CA ALA A 459 -10.16 -8.06 18.02
C ALA A 459 -9.92 -9.17 16.99
N LYS A 460 -9.33 -10.30 17.40
CA LYS A 460 -9.11 -11.46 16.51
C LYS A 460 -10.45 -12.05 16.02
N HIS A 461 -11.41 -12.17 16.90
CA HIS A 461 -12.74 -12.68 16.55
C HIS A 461 -13.44 -11.74 15.57
N LEU A 462 -13.49 -10.44 15.87
CA LEU A 462 -14.10 -9.43 15.00
C LEU A 462 -13.39 -9.34 13.64
N ASN A 463 -12.07 -9.44 13.62
CA ASN A 463 -11.28 -9.52 12.38
C ASN A 463 -11.75 -10.67 11.48
N LYS A 464 -11.95 -11.87 12.04
CA LYS A 464 -12.48 -13.02 11.29
C LYS A 464 -13.88 -12.74 10.76
N GLN A 465 -14.80 -12.27 11.58
CA GLN A 465 -16.20 -12.01 11.21
C GLN A 465 -16.34 -10.93 10.13
N ILE A 466 -15.52 -9.87 10.17
CA ILE A 466 -15.51 -8.82 9.14
C ILE A 466 -15.14 -9.41 7.78
N PHE A 467 -14.04 -10.15 7.68
CA PHE A 467 -13.59 -10.70 6.40
C PHE A 467 -14.48 -11.85 5.91
N GLU A 468 -15.04 -12.63 6.81
CA GLU A 468 -16.09 -13.62 6.50
C GLU A 468 -17.30 -12.95 5.85
N THR A 469 -17.79 -11.85 6.45
CA THR A 469 -18.91 -11.06 5.91
C THR A 469 -18.61 -10.49 4.53
N ILE A 470 -17.40 -9.94 4.34
CA ILE A 470 -16.97 -9.38 3.04
C ILE A 470 -16.92 -10.47 1.97
N TYR A 471 -16.36 -11.64 2.27
CA TYR A 471 -16.24 -12.71 1.29
C TYR A 471 -17.61 -13.32 0.94
N HIS A 472 -18.48 -13.54 1.94
CA HIS A 472 -19.86 -13.99 1.72
C HIS A 472 -20.64 -12.99 0.86
N ALA A 473 -20.59 -11.70 1.19
CA ALA A 473 -21.27 -10.64 0.44
C ALA A 473 -20.76 -10.53 -1.01
N ALA A 474 -19.45 -10.63 -1.19
CA ALA A 474 -18.83 -10.56 -2.51
C ALA A 474 -19.24 -11.74 -3.40
N LEU A 475 -19.26 -12.96 -2.86
CA LEU A 475 -19.77 -14.14 -3.56
C LEU A 475 -21.26 -14.01 -3.88
N THR A 476 -22.07 -13.54 -2.92
CA THR A 476 -23.51 -13.30 -3.13
C THR A 476 -23.75 -12.36 -4.31
N ALA A 477 -23.04 -11.22 -4.34
CA ALA A 477 -23.16 -10.28 -5.46
C ALA A 477 -22.71 -10.91 -6.78
N SER A 478 -21.62 -11.69 -6.76
CA SER A 478 -21.09 -12.35 -7.96
C SER A 478 -22.05 -13.42 -8.50
N VAL A 479 -22.78 -14.11 -7.64
CA VAL A 479 -23.86 -15.03 -8.03
C VAL A 479 -25.04 -14.26 -8.65
N GLU A 480 -25.48 -13.17 -8.03
CA GLU A 480 -26.57 -12.35 -8.57
C GLU A 480 -26.22 -11.79 -9.96
N LEU A 481 -24.99 -11.35 -10.16
CA LEU A 481 -24.49 -10.95 -11.47
C LEU A 481 -24.45 -12.12 -12.46
N ALA A 482 -24.06 -13.31 -12.01
CA ALA A 482 -24.05 -14.50 -12.87
C ALA A 482 -25.44 -14.97 -13.30
N LYS A 483 -26.49 -14.75 -12.49
CA LYS A 483 -27.88 -15.03 -12.88
C LYS A 483 -28.34 -14.20 -14.09
N VAL A 484 -27.76 -12.98 -14.25
CA VAL A 484 -28.11 -12.05 -15.34
C VAL A 484 -27.18 -12.23 -16.54
N ASP A 485 -25.86 -12.19 -16.30
CA ASP A 485 -24.82 -12.08 -17.35
C ASP A 485 -24.09 -13.41 -17.60
N GLY A 486 -24.43 -14.48 -16.88
CA GLY A 486 -23.71 -15.77 -16.89
C GLY A 486 -22.42 -15.73 -16.09
N ALA A 487 -21.87 -16.91 -15.83
CA ALA A 487 -20.57 -17.07 -15.17
C ALA A 487 -19.44 -16.49 -16.04
N TYR A 488 -18.26 -16.21 -15.43
CA TYR A 488 -17.09 -15.79 -16.21
C TYR A 488 -16.61 -16.94 -17.15
N GLU A 489 -15.96 -16.58 -18.26
CA GLU A 489 -15.63 -17.51 -19.36
C GLU A 489 -14.89 -18.78 -18.89
N THR A 490 -13.96 -18.63 -17.94
CA THR A 490 -13.11 -19.74 -17.47
C THR A 490 -13.59 -20.35 -16.14
N TYR A 491 -14.88 -20.24 -15.84
CA TYR A 491 -15.48 -20.76 -14.61
C TYR A 491 -15.38 -22.29 -14.50
N GLU A 492 -15.63 -22.99 -15.59
CA GLU A 492 -15.61 -24.46 -15.62
C GLU A 492 -14.22 -25.00 -15.26
N GLY A 493 -14.19 -25.98 -14.36
CA GLY A 493 -12.95 -26.58 -13.84
C GLY A 493 -12.30 -25.81 -12.69
N SER A 494 -12.80 -24.60 -12.38
CA SER A 494 -12.34 -23.84 -11.21
C SER A 494 -12.74 -24.54 -9.90
N PRO A 495 -12.06 -24.26 -8.78
CA PRO A 495 -12.50 -24.73 -7.46
C PRO A 495 -13.95 -24.37 -7.13
N ALA A 496 -14.37 -23.15 -7.39
CA ALA A 496 -15.75 -22.70 -7.14
C ALA A 496 -16.77 -23.53 -7.92
N SER A 497 -16.45 -23.93 -9.17
CA SER A 497 -17.33 -24.82 -9.97
C SER A 497 -17.46 -26.22 -9.38
N LYS A 498 -16.54 -26.62 -8.50
CA LYS A 498 -16.54 -27.89 -7.77
C LYS A 498 -17.05 -27.75 -6.33
N GLY A 499 -17.55 -26.57 -5.94
CA GLY A 499 -18.06 -26.28 -4.61
C GLY A 499 -16.97 -26.03 -3.55
N GLU A 500 -15.70 -25.84 -3.99
CA GLU A 500 -14.56 -25.56 -3.12
C GLU A 500 -14.32 -24.03 -3.06
N LEU A 501 -14.59 -23.40 -1.93
CA LEU A 501 -14.37 -21.98 -1.69
C LEU A 501 -13.05 -21.73 -0.93
N GLN A 502 -12.69 -20.46 -0.71
CA GLN A 502 -11.39 -20.10 -0.13
C GLN A 502 -11.20 -20.74 1.26
N TYR A 503 -12.18 -20.70 2.13
CA TYR A 503 -12.06 -21.28 3.47
C TYR A 503 -11.93 -22.81 3.46
N ASP A 504 -12.53 -23.51 2.45
CA ASP A 504 -12.32 -24.95 2.26
C ASP A 504 -10.86 -25.24 1.90
N MET A 505 -10.25 -24.44 1.02
CA MET A 505 -8.84 -24.57 0.64
C MET A 505 -7.88 -24.28 1.81
N TRP A 506 -8.34 -23.56 2.84
CA TRP A 506 -7.60 -23.33 4.08
C TRP A 506 -7.91 -24.35 5.16
N GLY A 507 -8.88 -25.25 4.97
CA GLY A 507 -9.35 -26.20 5.99
C GLY A 507 -9.98 -25.51 7.20
N VAL A 508 -10.62 -24.35 7.00
CA VAL A 508 -11.25 -23.55 8.05
C VAL A 508 -12.77 -23.66 7.96
N THR A 509 -13.43 -23.86 9.11
CA THR A 509 -14.88 -23.77 9.20
C THR A 509 -15.29 -22.31 9.44
N PRO A 510 -16.20 -21.76 8.59
CA PRO A 510 -16.83 -20.46 8.84
C PRO A 510 -17.60 -20.41 10.17
N THR A 511 -17.97 -19.20 10.60
CA THR A 511 -18.90 -19.04 11.73
C THR A 511 -20.35 -19.23 11.29
N ASP A 512 -21.29 -19.21 12.24
CA ASP A 512 -22.74 -19.31 11.95
C ASP A 512 -23.35 -17.94 11.57
N LEU A 513 -22.51 -16.94 11.23
CA LEU A 513 -22.97 -15.58 10.94
C LEU A 513 -23.76 -15.51 9.62
N TRP A 514 -23.39 -16.34 8.63
CA TRP A 514 -23.98 -16.37 7.30
C TRP A 514 -24.32 -17.80 6.86
N ASP A 515 -25.33 -17.95 6.00
CA ASP A 515 -25.73 -19.26 5.42
C ASP A 515 -24.85 -19.64 4.24
N TRP A 516 -23.70 -20.24 4.52
CA TRP A 516 -22.76 -20.74 3.52
C TRP A 516 -23.32 -21.93 2.72
N HIS A 517 -24.27 -22.69 3.28
CA HIS A 517 -24.86 -23.83 2.60
C HIS A 517 -25.75 -23.38 1.45
N ASP A 518 -26.64 -22.42 1.71
CA ASP A 518 -27.49 -21.84 0.66
C ASP A 518 -26.64 -21.17 -0.42
N LEU A 519 -25.63 -20.38 -0.04
CA LEU A 519 -24.75 -19.73 -1.01
C LEU A 519 -24.01 -20.73 -1.92
N LYS A 520 -23.49 -21.84 -1.38
CA LYS A 520 -22.86 -22.91 -2.19
C LYS A 520 -23.86 -23.55 -3.16
N GLN A 521 -25.13 -23.75 -2.75
CA GLN A 521 -26.17 -24.24 -3.66
C GLN A 521 -26.47 -23.26 -4.80
N GLN A 522 -26.50 -21.97 -4.52
CA GLN A 522 -26.70 -20.93 -5.53
C GLN A 522 -25.52 -20.87 -6.50
N ILE A 523 -24.28 -20.96 -6.00
CA ILE A 523 -23.05 -21.04 -6.83
C ILE A 523 -23.12 -22.27 -7.76
N ALA A 524 -23.53 -23.43 -7.24
CA ALA A 524 -23.65 -24.66 -8.03
C ALA A 524 -24.68 -24.54 -9.15
N ARG A 525 -25.76 -23.75 -8.96
CA ARG A 525 -26.82 -23.57 -9.96
C ARG A 525 -26.52 -22.52 -11.02
N HIS A 526 -25.86 -21.41 -10.61
CA HIS A 526 -25.74 -20.22 -11.44
C HIS A 526 -24.29 -19.85 -11.77
N GLY A 527 -23.32 -20.46 -11.10
CA GLY A 527 -21.91 -20.04 -11.16
C GLY A 527 -21.68 -18.71 -10.44
N ILE A 528 -20.50 -18.14 -10.66
CA ILE A 528 -20.12 -16.80 -10.20
C ILE A 528 -19.62 -15.95 -11.38
N ARG A 529 -19.88 -14.64 -11.36
CA ARG A 529 -19.48 -13.71 -12.43
C ARG A 529 -18.01 -13.33 -12.37
N ASN A 530 -17.38 -13.41 -11.20
CA ASN A 530 -16.02 -12.94 -10.95
C ASN A 530 -15.16 -14.10 -10.43
N SER A 531 -13.99 -14.32 -11.02
CA SER A 531 -13.10 -15.41 -10.62
C SER A 531 -12.43 -15.19 -9.26
N LEU A 532 -12.18 -13.94 -8.89
CA LEU A 532 -11.57 -13.52 -7.63
C LEU A 532 -12.25 -12.24 -7.13
N LEU A 533 -12.30 -12.04 -5.80
CA LEU A 533 -13.20 -11.06 -5.19
C LEU A 533 -12.54 -10.18 -4.10
N VAL A 534 -11.64 -10.73 -3.28
CA VAL A 534 -11.14 -10.06 -2.08
C VAL A 534 -9.62 -9.99 -2.09
N ALA A 535 -9.09 -8.76 -2.01
CA ALA A 535 -7.65 -8.48 -1.93
C ALA A 535 -7.38 -7.18 -1.15
N PRO A 536 -7.12 -7.23 0.14
CA PRO A 536 -6.82 -6.04 0.94
C PRO A 536 -5.50 -5.38 0.52
N MET A 537 -5.65 -4.22 -0.19
CA MET A 537 -4.56 -3.37 -0.65
C MET A 537 -4.10 -2.40 0.43
N PRO A 538 -2.91 -1.72 0.29
CA PRO A 538 -2.37 -0.85 1.35
C PRO A 538 -3.21 0.40 1.65
N THR A 539 -4.05 0.88 0.78
CA THR A 539 -4.89 2.09 0.89
C THR A 539 -4.15 3.39 1.24
N ALA A 540 -2.86 3.48 0.96
CA ALA A 540 -1.96 4.54 1.43
C ALA A 540 -2.42 6.00 1.18
N SER A 541 -3.20 6.26 0.12
CA SER A 541 -3.75 7.58 -0.20
C SER A 541 -5.24 7.70 0.09
N THR A 542 -6.00 6.63 -0.17
CA THR A 542 -7.46 6.64 -0.03
C THR A 542 -7.91 6.64 1.43
N SER A 543 -7.17 5.99 2.32
CA SER A 543 -7.41 6.05 3.77
C SER A 543 -7.22 7.49 4.31
N GLN A 544 -6.23 8.21 3.80
CA GLN A 544 -6.00 9.62 4.17
C GLN A 544 -7.15 10.54 3.74
N ILE A 545 -7.72 10.29 2.55
CA ILE A 545 -8.88 11.05 2.07
C ILE A 545 -10.07 10.87 3.01
N LEU A 546 -10.36 9.64 3.41
CA LEU A 546 -11.48 9.37 4.32
C LEU A 546 -11.18 9.73 5.77
N GLY A 547 -9.89 9.84 6.14
CA GLY A 547 -9.43 10.21 7.49
C GLY A 547 -9.29 9.02 8.43
N PHE A 548 -9.04 7.81 7.88
CA PHE A 548 -8.85 6.56 8.63
C PHE A 548 -7.41 6.05 8.52
N ASN A 549 -7.06 5.09 9.36
CA ASN A 549 -5.79 4.38 9.28
C ASN A 549 -5.73 3.46 8.04
N GLU A 550 -4.52 3.12 7.62
CA GLU A 550 -4.28 2.36 6.40
C GLU A 550 -4.75 0.89 6.57
N CYS A 551 -5.53 0.40 5.61
CA CYS A 551 -5.93 -0.98 5.44
C CYS A 551 -6.39 -1.66 6.75
N PHE A 552 -5.75 -2.76 7.11
CA PHE A 552 -5.96 -3.56 8.33
C PHE A 552 -4.83 -3.38 9.35
N GLU A 553 -3.97 -2.39 9.19
CA GLU A 553 -2.79 -2.21 10.04
C GLU A 553 -3.09 -1.46 11.35
N PRO A 554 -2.36 -1.76 12.43
CA PRO A 554 -2.36 -0.92 13.63
C PRO A 554 -1.76 0.46 13.32
N TYR A 555 -2.01 1.43 14.19
CA TYR A 555 -1.35 2.73 14.09
C TYR A 555 0.16 2.59 14.28
N THR A 556 0.94 3.21 13.39
CA THR A 556 2.41 3.24 13.52
C THR A 556 2.88 4.23 14.58
N SER A 557 2.11 5.27 14.85
CA SER A 557 2.36 6.28 15.87
C SER A 557 1.07 7.03 16.19
N ASN A 558 0.85 7.41 17.45
CA ASN A 558 -0.31 8.21 17.83
C ASN A 558 -0.13 9.71 17.53
N ILE A 559 1.10 10.16 17.29
CA ILE A 559 1.41 11.52 16.83
C ILE A 559 2.65 11.48 15.95
N TYR A 560 2.58 12.08 14.77
CA TYR A 560 3.71 12.13 13.84
C TYR A 560 3.66 13.38 12.95
N SER A 561 4.83 13.79 12.49
CA SER A 561 4.95 14.84 11.47
C SER A 561 4.95 14.21 10.09
N ARG A 562 4.06 14.68 9.23
CA ARG A 562 4.00 14.27 7.84
C ARG A 562 4.43 15.40 6.93
N ARG A 563 5.57 15.21 6.28
CA ARG A 563 6.09 16.15 5.28
C ARG A 563 5.50 15.80 3.92
N VAL A 564 4.75 16.73 3.36
CA VAL A 564 4.20 16.66 2.00
C VAL A 564 4.59 17.93 1.24
N LEU A 565 4.45 17.97 -0.09
CA LEU A 565 4.80 19.18 -0.87
C LEU A 565 4.03 20.43 -0.43
N ALA A 566 2.89 20.29 0.24
CA ALA A 566 2.09 21.38 0.79
C ALA A 566 2.60 21.90 2.14
N GLY A 567 3.63 21.27 2.73
CA GLY A 567 4.18 21.61 4.04
C GLY A 567 4.34 20.42 4.97
N GLU A 568 4.72 20.69 6.20
CA GLU A 568 4.80 19.70 7.28
C GLU A 568 3.56 19.78 8.16
N PHE A 569 2.89 18.65 8.35
CA PHE A 569 1.66 18.54 9.12
C PHE A 569 1.87 17.61 10.30
N GLN A 570 1.56 18.08 11.51
CA GLN A 570 1.44 17.19 12.65
C GLN A 570 0.07 16.52 12.63
N VAL A 571 0.06 15.19 12.61
CA VAL A 571 -1.14 14.36 12.64
C VAL A 571 -1.19 13.68 13.99
N VAL A 572 -2.33 13.78 14.67
CA VAL A 572 -2.61 13.12 15.95
C VAL A 572 -3.71 12.10 15.73
N ASN A 573 -3.60 10.93 16.35
CA ASN A 573 -4.68 9.95 16.38
C ASN A 573 -5.94 10.61 16.98
N PRO A 574 -7.02 10.78 16.21
CA PRO A 574 -8.19 11.54 16.66
C PRO A 574 -8.92 10.89 17.84
N TRP A 575 -8.86 9.56 17.92
CA TRP A 575 -9.45 8.79 19.02
C TRP A 575 -8.72 9.06 20.33
N LEU A 576 -7.39 8.95 20.33
CA LEU A 576 -6.56 9.27 21.49
C LEU A 576 -6.72 10.73 21.93
N LEU A 577 -6.72 11.65 20.96
CA LEU A 577 -6.87 13.08 21.24
C LEU A 577 -8.21 13.35 21.95
N LYS A 578 -9.29 12.76 21.43
CA LYS A 578 -10.62 12.88 22.05
C LYS A 578 -10.62 12.32 23.48
N ASP A 579 -10.13 11.11 23.69
CA ASP A 579 -10.09 10.48 25.01
C ASP A 579 -9.28 11.32 26.02
N LEU A 580 -8.10 11.81 25.62
CA LEU A 580 -7.27 12.63 26.51
C LEU A 580 -7.89 13.99 26.81
N VAL A 581 -8.63 14.58 25.87
CA VAL A 581 -9.39 15.84 26.09
C VAL A 581 -10.55 15.57 27.06
N ASP A 582 -11.33 14.52 26.83
CA ASP A 582 -12.49 14.16 27.67
C ASP A 582 -12.06 13.85 29.11
N MET A 583 -10.86 13.28 29.31
CA MET A 583 -10.25 13.02 30.62
C MET A 583 -9.58 14.25 31.25
N GLY A 584 -9.47 15.39 30.54
CA GLY A 584 -8.74 16.58 30.99
C GLY A 584 -7.22 16.39 31.07
N LEU A 585 -6.65 15.40 30.37
CA LEU A 585 -5.22 15.07 30.36
C LEU A 585 -4.47 15.72 29.18
N TRP A 586 -5.17 16.21 28.17
CA TRP A 586 -4.53 16.81 27.01
C TRP A 586 -3.95 18.19 27.35
N SER A 587 -2.66 18.37 27.04
CA SER A 587 -1.92 19.61 27.24
C SER A 587 -0.71 19.63 26.30
N ASP A 588 -0.04 20.79 26.14
CA ASP A 588 1.21 20.88 25.37
C ASP A 588 2.32 19.97 25.95
N ASN A 589 2.35 19.82 27.26
CA ASN A 589 3.27 18.89 27.92
C ASN A 589 2.95 17.44 27.57
N MET A 590 1.68 17.02 27.62
CA MET A 590 1.24 15.68 27.21
C MET A 590 1.59 15.41 25.74
N LYS A 591 1.30 16.35 24.85
CA LYS A 591 1.66 16.29 23.43
C LYS A 591 3.17 16.08 23.23
N ASN A 592 4.00 16.94 23.87
CA ASN A 592 5.45 16.87 23.75
C ASN A 592 6.00 15.54 24.29
N ARG A 593 5.41 15.02 25.35
CA ARG A 593 5.79 13.73 25.91
C ARG A 593 5.46 12.56 24.97
N ILE A 594 4.28 12.55 24.35
CA ILE A 594 3.93 11.55 23.32
C ILE A 594 4.89 11.63 22.12
N ILE A 595 5.29 12.85 21.71
CA ILE A 595 6.29 13.05 20.64
C ILE A 595 7.65 12.50 21.06
N ALA A 596 8.10 12.80 22.28
CA ALA A 596 9.39 12.35 22.82
C ALA A 596 9.45 10.80 22.91
N ASP A 597 8.32 10.14 23.22
CA ASP A 597 8.18 8.69 23.27
C ASP A 597 7.91 8.07 21.87
N GLY A 598 8.18 8.80 20.78
CA GLY A 598 7.99 8.30 19.40
C GLY A 598 6.53 8.03 19.02
N GLY A 599 5.59 8.67 19.69
CA GLY A 599 4.14 8.49 19.49
C GLY A 599 3.53 7.40 20.37
N SER A 600 4.28 6.81 21.29
CA SER A 600 3.81 5.85 22.30
C SER A 600 3.16 6.56 23.49
N VAL A 601 2.18 5.91 24.10
CA VAL A 601 1.57 6.32 25.38
C VAL A 601 1.95 5.39 26.54
N GLN A 602 2.73 4.33 26.27
CA GLN A 602 2.97 3.26 27.25
C GLN A 602 3.74 3.74 28.48
N ASN A 603 4.73 4.61 28.31
CA ASN A 603 5.59 5.11 29.37
C ASN A 603 5.03 6.33 30.11
N ILE A 604 3.85 6.85 29.74
CA ILE A 604 3.26 8.05 30.34
C ILE A 604 2.47 7.66 31.61
N PRO A 605 2.92 8.09 32.83
CA PRO A 605 2.36 7.56 34.09
C PRO A 605 0.87 7.88 34.32
N ASN A 606 0.40 9.04 33.84
CA ASN A 606 -0.92 9.56 34.13
C ASN A 606 -2.01 9.03 33.20
N ILE A 607 -1.64 8.27 32.16
CA ILE A 607 -2.61 7.63 31.25
C ILE A 607 -3.04 6.30 31.88
N PRO A 608 -4.36 6.04 32.00
CA PRO A 608 -4.90 4.78 32.52
C PRO A 608 -4.46 3.56 31.72
N ALA A 609 -4.44 2.37 32.37
CA ALA A 609 -3.92 1.14 31.75
C ALA A 609 -4.81 0.64 30.58
N ASP A 610 -6.12 0.81 30.67
CA ASP A 610 -7.09 0.49 29.60
C ASP A 610 -6.86 1.36 28.37
N ILE A 611 -6.60 2.66 28.54
CA ILE A 611 -6.25 3.59 27.46
C ILE A 611 -4.91 3.19 26.83
N LYS A 612 -3.91 2.84 27.65
CA LYS A 612 -2.63 2.35 27.13
C LYS A 612 -2.80 1.09 26.27
N ALA A 613 -3.65 0.17 26.70
CA ALA A 613 -3.93 -1.06 25.95
C ALA A 613 -4.56 -0.77 24.58
N LEU A 614 -5.50 0.21 24.50
CA LEU A 614 -6.14 0.62 23.25
C LEU A 614 -5.18 1.27 22.25
N TYR A 615 -4.30 2.14 22.73
CA TYR A 615 -3.44 2.97 21.87
C TYR A 615 -2.00 2.46 21.74
N LYS A 616 -1.81 1.13 21.82
CA LYS A 616 -0.55 0.51 21.41
C LYS A 616 -0.26 0.82 19.96
N THR A 617 0.98 1.20 19.69
CA THR A 617 1.49 1.33 18.33
C THR A 617 1.89 -0.03 17.78
N VAL A 618 2.06 -0.14 16.46
CA VAL A 618 2.49 -1.38 15.81
C VAL A 618 3.83 -1.91 16.33
N TRP A 619 4.69 -1.02 16.85
CA TRP A 619 5.99 -1.38 17.46
C TRP A 619 5.87 -2.05 18.83
N GLU A 620 4.71 -1.97 19.46
CA GLU A 620 4.39 -2.47 20.79
C GLU A 620 3.51 -3.73 20.73
N ILE A 621 2.98 -4.03 19.55
CA ILE A 621 2.18 -5.22 19.27
C ILE A 621 3.11 -6.32 18.75
N SER A 622 2.96 -7.53 19.29
CA SER A 622 3.72 -8.68 18.79
C SER A 622 3.42 -8.94 17.32
N GLN A 623 4.47 -9.04 16.50
CA GLN A 623 4.31 -9.37 15.07
C GLN A 623 3.69 -10.75 14.87
N ARG A 624 3.83 -11.69 15.83
CA ARG A 624 3.10 -12.96 15.84
C ARG A 624 1.59 -12.73 15.81
N THR A 625 1.07 -11.74 16.57
CA THR A 625 -0.36 -11.37 16.53
C THR A 625 -0.76 -10.89 15.15
N ILE A 626 0.05 -10.06 14.51
CA ILE A 626 -0.22 -9.56 13.15
C ILE A 626 -0.29 -10.70 12.13
N VAL A 627 0.69 -11.60 12.17
CA VAL A 627 0.77 -12.80 11.30
C VAL A 627 -0.41 -13.74 11.56
N GLN A 628 -0.79 -13.96 12.83
CA GLN A 628 -1.94 -14.78 13.19
C GLN A 628 -3.25 -14.18 12.69
N MET A 629 -3.49 -12.88 12.90
CA MET A 629 -4.69 -12.20 12.41
C MET A 629 -4.75 -12.22 10.87
N ALA A 630 -3.59 -12.17 10.20
CA ALA A 630 -3.51 -12.32 8.75
C ALA A 630 -3.90 -13.72 8.28
N ALA A 631 -3.54 -14.76 9.03
CA ALA A 631 -3.97 -16.13 8.74
C ALA A 631 -5.46 -16.33 9.03
N ASP A 632 -5.97 -15.78 10.14
CA ASP A 632 -7.38 -15.91 10.54
C ASP A 632 -8.33 -15.31 9.49
N ARG A 633 -8.01 -14.12 8.95
CA ARG A 633 -8.79 -13.51 7.87
C ARG A 633 -8.45 -14.09 6.49
N GLY A 634 -7.26 -14.69 6.32
CA GLY A 634 -6.77 -15.24 5.05
C GLY A 634 -7.69 -16.33 4.47
N ALA A 635 -8.41 -17.07 5.33
CA ALA A 635 -9.42 -18.03 4.94
C ALA A 635 -10.61 -17.42 4.16
N PHE A 636 -10.78 -16.10 4.20
CA PHE A 636 -11.82 -15.33 3.52
C PHE A 636 -11.26 -14.32 2.51
N ILE A 637 -10.00 -14.50 2.11
CA ILE A 637 -9.31 -13.68 1.11
C ILE A 637 -8.84 -14.61 -0.02
N ASP A 638 -9.55 -14.60 -1.13
CA ASP A 638 -9.26 -15.49 -2.25
C ASP A 638 -8.02 -15.09 -3.05
N GLN A 639 -7.64 -13.82 -3.06
CA GLN A 639 -6.34 -13.36 -3.53
C GLN A 639 -5.30 -13.38 -2.38
N SER A 640 -4.68 -12.25 -2.06
CA SER A 640 -3.73 -12.12 -0.94
C SER A 640 -3.92 -10.79 -0.20
N GLN A 641 -2.96 -10.38 0.62
CA GLN A 641 -3.04 -9.19 1.45
C GLN A 641 -1.67 -8.51 1.57
N SER A 642 -1.66 -7.18 1.52
CA SER A 642 -0.44 -6.35 1.62
C SER A 642 -0.03 -6.18 3.07
N MET A 643 0.61 -7.19 3.65
CA MET A 643 0.97 -7.22 5.07
C MET A 643 2.39 -6.69 5.30
N ASN A 644 2.53 -5.52 5.95
CA ASN A 644 3.83 -5.05 6.45
C ASN A 644 4.20 -5.73 7.76
N ILE A 645 5.50 -5.91 7.98
CA ILE A 645 6.08 -6.38 9.24
C ILE A 645 6.89 -5.25 9.86
N HIS A 646 6.70 -5.01 11.13
CA HIS A 646 7.33 -3.90 11.87
C HIS A 646 8.19 -4.44 13.01
N MET A 647 9.49 -4.28 12.92
CA MET A 647 10.42 -4.71 13.98
C MET A 647 11.30 -3.53 14.41
N LYS A 648 11.20 -3.13 15.68
CA LYS A 648 12.03 -2.06 16.24
C LYS A 648 13.51 -2.43 16.18
N ASP A 649 13.85 -3.62 16.65
CA ASP A 649 15.20 -4.17 16.71
C ASP A 649 15.22 -5.52 15.98
N PRO A 650 15.36 -5.52 14.64
CA PRO A 650 15.37 -6.74 13.86
C PRO A 650 16.67 -7.52 14.13
N THR A 651 16.52 -8.78 14.50
CA THR A 651 17.62 -9.74 14.51
C THR A 651 17.31 -10.84 13.50
N MET A 652 18.33 -11.51 12.99
CA MET A 652 18.16 -12.61 12.03
C MET A 652 17.21 -13.69 12.57
N GLY A 653 17.33 -14.03 13.86
CA GLY A 653 16.44 -14.99 14.52
C GLY A 653 14.97 -14.54 14.55
N LYS A 654 14.70 -13.28 14.94
CA LYS A 654 13.32 -12.75 14.97
C LYS A 654 12.68 -12.72 13.58
N ILE A 655 13.43 -12.30 12.55
CA ILE A 655 12.92 -12.23 11.18
C ILE A 655 12.68 -13.65 10.66
N THR A 656 13.60 -14.60 10.91
CA THR A 656 13.44 -16.02 10.57
C THR A 656 12.18 -16.60 11.22
N SER A 657 12.02 -16.44 12.54
CA SER A 657 10.84 -16.93 13.27
C SER A 657 9.53 -16.40 12.69
N MET A 658 9.51 -15.11 12.32
CA MET A 658 8.34 -14.47 11.71
C MET A 658 8.03 -15.08 10.34
N HIS A 659 9.01 -15.23 9.44
CA HIS A 659 8.80 -15.83 8.12
C HIS A 659 8.33 -17.27 8.20
N PHE A 660 8.96 -18.08 9.10
CA PHE A 660 8.54 -19.47 9.31
C PHE A 660 7.14 -19.56 9.91
N ALA A 661 6.76 -18.65 10.82
CA ALA A 661 5.40 -18.59 11.33
C ALA A 661 4.39 -18.31 10.22
N GLY A 662 4.65 -17.33 9.35
CA GLY A 662 3.79 -17.02 8.21
C GLY A 662 3.66 -18.18 7.21
N TRP A 663 4.78 -18.83 6.89
CA TRP A 663 4.79 -19.99 6.00
C TRP A 663 4.02 -21.19 6.59
N LYS A 664 4.28 -21.54 7.88
CA LYS A 664 3.59 -22.65 8.58
C LYS A 664 2.09 -22.40 8.76
N LEU A 665 1.68 -21.15 8.94
CA LEU A 665 0.26 -20.77 8.97
C LEU A 665 -0.39 -20.74 7.58
N GLY A 666 0.36 -20.98 6.51
CA GLY A 666 -0.14 -21.08 5.15
C GLY A 666 -0.46 -19.75 4.49
N LEU A 667 0.14 -18.64 4.91
CA LEU A 667 -0.03 -17.37 4.24
C LEU A 667 0.41 -17.44 2.78
N LYS A 668 -0.25 -16.66 1.90
CA LYS A 668 0.15 -16.45 0.50
C LYS A 668 1.25 -15.40 0.43
N THR A 669 1.03 -14.22 1.01
CA THR A 669 2.03 -13.16 1.22
C THR A 669 2.54 -13.26 2.66
N GLY A 670 3.81 -13.57 2.85
CA GLY A 670 4.44 -13.61 4.15
C GLY A 670 4.90 -12.23 4.63
N MET A 671 5.30 -11.35 3.69
CA MET A 671 5.72 -9.99 4.01
C MET A 671 5.70 -9.09 2.77
N TYR A 672 5.08 -7.91 2.87
CA TYR A 672 5.23 -6.82 1.91
C TYR A 672 6.54 -6.06 2.22
N TYR A 673 6.56 -5.09 3.13
CA TYR A 673 7.80 -4.46 3.59
C TYR A 673 8.21 -4.93 4.98
N LEU A 674 9.50 -5.12 5.18
CA LEU A 674 10.07 -5.08 6.53
C LEU A 674 10.31 -3.60 6.90
N ARG A 675 9.61 -3.14 7.94
CA ARG A 675 9.75 -1.80 8.50
C ARG A 675 10.58 -1.87 9.77
N THR A 676 11.68 -1.13 9.81
CA THR A 676 12.56 -1.04 10.97
C THR A 676 12.57 0.40 11.50
N MET A 677 12.79 0.58 12.79
CA MET A 677 13.02 1.92 13.33
C MET A 677 14.48 2.35 13.06
N ALA A 678 14.70 3.62 12.75
CA ALA A 678 16.03 4.16 12.62
C ALA A 678 16.77 4.04 13.96
N ALA A 679 18.05 3.65 13.92
CA ALA A 679 18.90 3.49 15.11
C ALA A 679 19.10 4.82 15.89
N SER A 680 19.02 5.97 15.20
CA SER A 680 18.99 7.29 15.80
C SER A 680 17.61 7.90 15.68
N ALA A 681 17.00 8.29 16.80
CA ALA A 681 15.81 9.13 16.75
C ALA A 681 16.12 10.42 15.98
N PRO A 682 15.23 10.88 15.06
CA PRO A 682 15.40 12.20 14.45
C PRO A 682 15.55 13.23 15.57
N ILE A 683 16.53 14.14 15.44
CA ILE A 683 16.73 15.21 16.42
C ILE A 683 15.41 16.00 16.50
N GLN A 684 14.75 15.89 17.66
CA GLN A 684 13.45 16.50 17.90
C GLN A 684 13.66 17.97 18.30
N PHE A 685 13.91 18.85 17.32
CA PHE A 685 14.11 20.28 17.54
C PHE A 685 12.91 21.02 18.15
N THR A 686 11.75 20.36 18.25
CA THR A 686 10.49 20.96 18.73
C THR A 686 10.12 20.56 20.15
N VAL A 687 10.92 19.73 20.82
CA VAL A 687 10.64 19.29 22.20
C VAL A 687 11.58 20.03 23.15
N ASP A 688 11.01 20.84 24.01
CA ASP A 688 11.72 21.48 25.12
C ASP A 688 12.05 20.42 26.18
N GLN A 689 13.31 19.92 26.14
CA GLN A 689 13.78 18.89 27.04
C GLN A 689 13.88 19.39 28.50
N GLU A 690 14.13 20.69 28.73
CA GLU A 690 14.12 21.27 30.06
C GLU A 690 12.70 21.27 30.66
N ALA A 691 11.68 21.61 29.85
CA ALA A 691 10.29 21.56 30.30
C ALA A 691 9.85 20.13 30.65
N LEU A 692 10.33 19.10 29.94
CA LEU A 692 10.05 17.69 30.27
C LEU A 692 10.72 17.27 31.59
N LEU A 693 11.99 17.67 31.83
CA LEU A 693 12.73 17.37 33.08
C LEU A 693 12.09 18.05 34.29
N VAL A 694 11.62 19.29 34.14
CA VAL A 694 10.92 20.04 35.21
C VAL A 694 9.56 19.35 35.51
N ALA A 695 8.85 18.89 34.52
CA ALA A 695 7.59 18.17 34.71
C ALA A 695 7.79 16.83 35.45
N ASP A 696 8.82 16.07 35.11
CA ASP A 696 9.16 14.81 35.78
C ASP A 696 9.61 15.01 37.23
N THR A 697 10.35 16.08 37.51
CA THR A 697 10.72 16.45 38.88
C THR A 697 9.52 16.89 39.72
N ASN A 698 8.54 17.58 39.15
CA ASN A 698 7.32 17.98 39.85
C ASN A 698 6.40 16.78 40.14
N VAL A 699 6.25 15.85 39.21
CA VAL A 699 5.51 14.59 39.44
C VAL A 699 6.17 13.73 40.50
N ALA A 700 7.52 13.66 40.51
CA ALA A 700 8.26 12.95 41.54
C ALA A 700 8.10 13.60 42.93
N ARG A 701 8.07 14.95 42.99
CA ARG A 701 7.81 15.71 44.22
C ARG A 701 6.37 15.50 44.73
N GLU A 702 5.37 15.49 43.88
CA GLU A 702 3.99 15.21 44.28
C GLU A 702 3.81 13.77 44.82
N ARG A 703 4.48 12.80 44.21
CA ARG A 703 4.47 11.41 44.74
C ARG A 703 5.15 11.28 46.07
N LEU A 704 6.20 12.02 46.34
CA LEU A 704 6.90 12.07 47.60
C LEU A 704 6.07 12.81 48.67
N SER A 705 5.30 13.83 48.32
CA SER A 705 4.41 14.56 49.23
C SER A 705 3.20 13.71 49.63
N LYS A 706 2.61 12.96 48.68
CA LYS A 706 1.52 12.00 48.98
C LYS A 706 1.94 10.78 49.81
N LYS A 707 3.24 10.42 49.79
CA LYS A 707 3.80 9.36 50.68
C LYS A 707 4.18 9.84 52.07
N ARG A 708 4.14 11.16 52.36
CA ARG A 708 4.53 11.75 53.64
C ARG A 708 3.37 12.28 54.48
N SER A 709 2.12 11.86 54.27
CA SER A 709 1.02 12.12 55.20
C SER A 709 1.04 11.11 56.35
N PRO A 710 1.27 11.58 57.57
CA PRO A 710 1.30 10.66 58.72
C PRO A 710 -0.12 10.22 59.06
N THR A 711 -0.29 8.93 59.20
CA THR A 711 -1.43 8.32 59.94
C THR A 711 -1.38 8.75 61.38
N SER A 712 -2.35 9.61 61.81
CA SER A 712 -2.75 9.72 63.19
C SER A 712 -4.21 9.30 63.30
N GLY A 713 -4.44 8.26 64.08
CA GLY A 713 -5.74 7.68 64.28
C GLY A 713 -6.65 8.52 65.18
N GLY A 714 -7.96 8.24 65.17
CA GLY A 714 -8.90 8.69 66.18
C GLY A 714 -10.34 8.81 65.68
N PHE A 715 -11.05 7.74 65.75
CA PHE A 715 -12.47 7.53 66.14
C PHE A 715 -13.59 8.56 65.82
N ILE A 716 -14.70 7.97 65.35
CA ILE A 716 -16.15 8.22 65.54
C ILE A 716 -16.91 8.83 64.37
N SER A 717 -17.77 7.99 63.79
CA SER A 717 -19.00 8.30 63.07
C SER A 717 -20.11 8.74 64.07
N PRO A 718 -21.35 9.16 63.65
CA PRO A 718 -21.97 9.11 62.34
C PRO A 718 -22.90 10.28 61.98
N SER A 719 -23.48 10.20 60.81
CA SER A 719 -24.87 10.58 60.48
C SER A 719 -25.17 11.86 59.69
N THR A 720 -25.80 11.61 58.58
CA THR A 720 -27.01 12.22 57.97
C THR A 720 -26.84 13.33 56.92
N ALA A 721 -27.43 12.93 55.81
CA ALA A 721 -28.35 13.71 54.95
C ALA A 721 -27.81 14.76 53.95
N ILE A 722 -28.05 14.40 52.71
CA ILE A 722 -28.25 15.20 51.52
C ILE A 722 -29.31 16.35 51.78
N PRO A 723 -29.21 17.55 51.18
CA PRO A 723 -29.85 17.73 49.86
C PRO A 723 -29.16 18.65 48.83
N ARG A 724 -29.43 18.35 47.60
CA ARG A 724 -29.50 19.25 46.45
C ARG A 724 -30.75 20.15 46.52
N PRO A 725 -30.97 21.04 45.54
CA PRO A 725 -30.26 22.13 44.90
C PRO A 725 -31.03 23.47 44.96
N MET A 726 -30.55 24.58 44.36
CA MET A 726 -31.40 25.45 43.53
C MET A 726 -30.64 26.64 42.90
N TYR A 727 -31.03 26.89 41.69
CA TYR A 727 -30.88 28.12 40.87
C TYR A 727 -31.34 29.38 41.60
N VAL A 728 -30.68 30.50 41.37
CA VAL A 728 -31.35 31.82 41.23
C VAL A 728 -30.54 32.75 40.30
N LYS A 729 -31.32 33.46 39.50
CA LYS A 729 -31.06 34.46 38.47
C LYS A 729 -30.32 35.72 38.92
N GLU A 730 -29.74 36.36 37.86
CA GLU A 730 -29.34 37.78 37.80
C GLU A 730 -30.40 38.77 38.33
N PRO A 731 -29.96 40.06 38.63
CA PRO A 731 -30.26 41.11 37.67
C PRO A 731 -29.20 42.22 37.49
N ASN A 732 -29.37 42.89 36.35
CA ASN A 732 -28.83 44.15 35.87
C ASN A 732 -28.81 45.31 36.89
N ASN A 733 -27.78 46.22 36.79
CA ASN A 733 -27.98 47.59 36.29
C ASN A 733 -26.74 48.48 36.47
N SER A 734 -26.34 49.06 35.40
CA SER A 734 -26.22 50.49 35.04
C SER A 734 -25.24 51.43 35.83
N ALA A 735 -24.50 52.05 34.99
CA ALA A 735 -24.17 53.50 34.92
C ALA A 735 -22.82 54.02 35.47
N SER A 736 -22.12 54.55 34.52
CA SER A 736 -21.60 55.95 34.36
C SER A 736 -20.17 56.25 34.77
N SER A 737 -19.49 56.65 33.72
CA SER A 737 -18.73 57.88 33.52
C SER A 737 -17.28 58.02 34.01
N ASN A 738 -16.53 58.46 33.06
CA ASN A 738 -15.40 59.41 33.02
C ASN A 738 -14.02 58.85 32.73
N ALA A 739 -13.57 59.21 31.51
CA ALA A 739 -12.19 59.36 31.09
C ALA A 739 -11.57 60.62 31.79
N PRO A 740 -10.23 60.89 31.79
CA PRO A 740 -9.57 61.15 30.53
C PRO A 740 -8.03 60.78 30.46
N ASN A 741 -7.54 60.76 29.23
CA ASN A 741 -6.28 61.19 28.66
C ASN A 741 -4.90 60.61 29.10
N GLY A 742 -4.17 60.18 28.11
CA GLY A 742 -2.73 60.17 28.13
C GLY A 742 -2.03 59.20 27.15
N VAL A 743 -1.86 59.62 25.89
CA VAL A 743 -0.92 59.04 24.94
C VAL A 743 0.51 59.45 25.36
N PRO A 744 1.61 58.68 25.18
CA PRO A 744 2.26 58.66 23.86
C PRO A 744 2.83 57.29 23.40
N THR A 745 2.77 57.13 22.11
CA THR A 745 3.59 56.21 21.30
C THR A 745 5.07 56.48 21.36
N PRO A 746 5.92 55.44 21.19
CA PRO A 746 7.13 55.63 20.43
C PRO A 746 7.20 54.72 19.18
N THR A 747 7.33 55.39 18.08
CA THR A 747 7.90 54.92 16.81
C THR A 747 9.31 54.37 16.98
N THR A 748 9.57 53.17 16.45
CA THR A 748 10.94 52.80 16.03
C THR A 748 10.84 52.01 14.72
N THR A 749 11.43 52.61 13.72
CA THR A 749 11.71 52.12 12.38
C THR A 749 12.70 50.92 12.41
N PRO A 750 12.55 49.89 11.54
CA PRO A 750 13.56 48.87 11.39
C PRO A 750 14.68 49.31 10.43
N PRO A 751 15.93 48.78 10.57
CA PRO A 751 17.05 49.11 9.71
C PRO A 751 16.99 48.35 8.35
N PRO A 752 17.77 48.80 7.34
CA PRO A 752 17.58 48.39 5.94
C PRO A 752 18.26 47.05 5.64
N LEU A 753 17.60 46.34 4.72
CA LEU A 753 18.06 45.10 4.09
C LEU A 753 19.30 45.32 3.23
N SER A 754 20.32 44.50 3.42
CA SER A 754 21.52 44.44 2.60
C SER A 754 21.31 43.61 1.33
N GLU A 755 21.92 44.07 0.29
CA GLU A 755 21.88 43.68 -1.13
C GLU A 755 21.83 42.18 -1.47
N THR A 756 20.89 41.86 -2.35
CA THR A 756 20.81 40.58 -3.11
C THR A 756 21.81 40.57 -4.26
N LYS A 757 22.66 39.55 -4.28
CA LYS A 757 23.51 39.25 -5.46
C LYS A 757 22.62 38.69 -6.56
N LYS A 758 22.61 39.34 -7.71
CA LYS A 758 22.03 38.90 -8.95
C LYS A 758 22.78 37.72 -9.52
N TYR A 759 22.07 36.64 -9.80
CA TYR A 759 22.53 35.55 -10.66
C TYR A 759 22.20 35.89 -12.12
N THR A 760 23.20 35.86 -12.98
CA THR A 760 23.09 36.00 -14.44
C THR A 760 22.87 34.61 -15.05
N PRO A 761 21.92 34.41 -15.96
CA PRO A 761 21.80 33.15 -16.69
C PRO A 761 22.78 33.09 -17.86
N ALA A 762 23.29 31.88 -18.12
CA ALA A 762 24.14 31.54 -19.24
C ALA A 762 23.33 31.51 -20.57
N PRO A 763 23.98 31.74 -21.75
CA PRO A 763 23.29 31.97 -22.99
C PRO A 763 22.74 30.68 -23.63
N THR A 764 21.52 30.79 -24.14
CA THR A 764 20.87 29.81 -25.01
C THR A 764 21.46 29.85 -26.40
N PHE A 765 21.90 28.72 -26.92
CA PHE A 765 22.16 28.54 -28.33
C PHE A 765 20.84 28.35 -29.10
N ARG A 766 20.57 29.23 -30.05
CA ARG A 766 19.59 29.03 -31.09
C ARG A 766 20.32 28.37 -32.27
N ALA A 767 19.73 27.32 -32.81
CA ALA A 767 20.07 26.80 -34.14
C ALA A 767 18.97 27.20 -35.10
N ASP A 768 19.32 27.96 -36.12
CA ASP A 768 18.46 28.31 -37.23
C ASP A 768 18.42 27.11 -38.21
N VAL A 769 17.24 26.82 -38.70
CA VAL A 769 17.01 25.80 -39.74
C VAL A 769 16.90 26.54 -41.06
N GLU A 770 17.76 26.26 -42.03
CA GLU A 770 17.54 26.52 -43.45
C GLU A 770 17.39 25.19 -44.19
N GLU A 771 16.36 25.15 -45.03
CA GLU A 771 16.07 24.08 -46.00
C GLU A 771 17.01 24.16 -47.22
N GLY A 772 17.33 23.00 -47.82
CA GLY A 772 17.89 22.98 -49.17
C GLY A 772 18.55 21.69 -49.65
N GLU A 773 17.80 20.87 -50.35
CA GLU A 773 18.18 20.01 -51.48
C GLU A 773 19.32 18.97 -51.41
N SER A 774 18.91 17.71 -51.62
CA SER A 774 19.77 16.62 -52.15
C SER A 774 20.08 16.87 -53.68
N PRO A 775 21.11 16.26 -54.34
CA PRO A 775 21.44 14.85 -54.38
C PRO A 775 22.89 14.44 -54.75
N LYS A 776 23.14 13.08 -54.71
CA LYS A 776 24.07 12.27 -55.54
C LYS A 776 25.49 11.97 -55.04
N SER A 777 25.64 10.68 -54.77
CA SER A 777 26.66 9.70 -55.12
C SER A 777 28.11 10.12 -55.46
N LEU A 778 29.08 9.50 -54.85
CA LEU A 778 30.10 8.64 -55.45
C LEU A 778 31.26 8.27 -54.47
N ALA A 779 31.67 7.04 -54.59
CA ALA A 779 32.74 6.26 -54.01
C ALA A 779 34.07 6.96 -53.71
N THR A 780 34.76 6.48 -52.66
CA THR A 780 36.04 5.74 -52.67
C THR A 780 36.70 5.78 -51.29
N GLU A 781 37.16 4.62 -50.85
CA GLU A 781 38.07 4.42 -49.72
C GLU A 781 39.44 5.10 -49.90
N PRO A 782 40.20 5.32 -48.79
CA PRO A 782 41.24 4.36 -48.48
C PRO A 782 41.48 4.12 -46.96
N SER A 783 41.95 2.90 -46.72
CA SER A 783 42.48 2.29 -45.52
C SER A 783 43.54 3.11 -44.78
N ILE A 784 43.51 3.11 -43.43
CA ILE A 784 44.66 3.36 -42.55
C ILE A 784 44.67 2.33 -41.42
N LEU A 785 45.81 1.64 -41.30
CA LEU A 785 46.18 0.62 -40.30
C LEU A 785 46.35 1.25 -38.89
N PRO A 786 46.17 0.46 -37.81
CA PRO A 786 46.35 0.94 -36.43
C PRO A 786 47.82 0.88 -35.98
N PRO A 787 48.23 1.72 -35.01
CA PRO A 787 49.59 1.68 -34.44
C PRO A 787 49.71 0.58 -33.34
N LYS A 788 50.94 0.13 -33.21
CA LYS A 788 51.45 -0.93 -32.33
C LYS A 788 51.24 -0.63 -30.86
N VAL A 789 50.88 -1.67 -30.08
CA VAL A 789 50.87 -1.71 -28.63
C VAL A 789 52.29 -2.00 -28.12
N GLU A 790 52.80 -1.16 -27.20
CA GLU A 790 53.99 -1.45 -26.38
C GLU A 790 53.60 -2.28 -25.13
N GLU A 791 54.33 -3.37 -24.91
CA GLU A 791 54.21 -4.23 -23.77
C GLU A 791 54.77 -3.55 -22.50
N LEU A 792 54.02 -3.58 -21.41
CA LEU A 792 54.50 -3.25 -20.05
C LEU A 792 54.58 -4.54 -19.23
N PRO A 793 55.55 -4.69 -18.32
CA PRO A 793 55.93 -5.97 -17.72
C PRO A 793 54.99 -6.47 -16.63
N GLU A 794 54.89 -7.78 -16.49
CA GLU A 794 54.12 -8.52 -15.47
C GLU A 794 54.60 -8.21 -14.04
N PRO A 795 53.71 -8.05 -13.07
CA PRO A 795 54.09 -8.08 -11.65
C PRO A 795 54.01 -9.50 -11.09
N ALA A 796 55.02 -9.81 -10.29
CA ALA A 796 55.34 -11.06 -9.67
C ALA A 796 54.19 -11.68 -8.83
N VAL A 797 54.03 -13.01 -9.04
CA VAL A 797 53.18 -13.89 -8.26
C VAL A 797 53.62 -13.93 -6.79
N LYS A 798 52.76 -13.54 -5.85
CA LYS A 798 52.86 -13.91 -4.43
C LYS A 798 51.82 -15.01 -4.17
N SER A 799 52.29 -16.09 -3.59
CA SER A 799 51.56 -17.29 -3.17
C SER A 799 50.42 -16.98 -2.18
N PRO A 800 49.29 -17.71 -2.28
CA PRO A 800 48.18 -17.59 -1.37
C PRO A 800 48.35 -18.54 -0.19
N ASN A 801 48.49 -18.02 1.03
CA ASN A 801 48.23 -18.76 2.27
C ASN A 801 48.21 -17.76 3.42
N GLN A 802 47.04 -17.28 3.79
CA GLN A 802 46.70 -16.75 5.13
C GLN A 802 45.31 -16.08 5.24
N GLU A 803 44.41 -16.14 4.23
CA GLU A 803 43.08 -15.54 4.33
C GLU A 803 41.92 -16.54 4.52
N GLU A 804 42.19 -17.86 4.46
CA GLU A 804 41.12 -18.85 4.61
C GLU A 804 40.65 -19.09 6.07
N ASP A 805 41.50 -18.80 7.05
CA ASP A 805 41.22 -19.14 8.47
C ASP A 805 40.26 -18.13 9.18
N LYS A 806 40.01 -16.92 8.59
CA LYS A 806 39.08 -15.95 9.16
C LYS A 806 37.64 -16.04 8.63
N THR A 807 37.46 -16.67 7.47
CA THR A 807 36.16 -16.86 6.89
C THR A 807 35.44 -18.07 7.48
N GLU A 808 36.12 -19.13 7.85
CA GLU A 808 35.51 -20.30 8.49
C GLU A 808 34.99 -19.99 9.92
N GLU A 809 35.72 -19.25 10.72
CA GLU A 809 35.28 -18.87 12.07
C GLU A 809 34.08 -17.93 12.08
N SER A 810 33.94 -17.06 11.08
CA SER A 810 32.75 -16.21 10.94
C SER A 810 31.55 -16.99 10.40
N GLU A 811 31.77 -17.94 9.49
CA GLU A 811 30.70 -18.80 8.95
C GLU A 811 30.17 -19.81 10.01
N GLU A 812 31.03 -20.36 10.87
CA GLU A 812 30.59 -21.21 11.98
C GLU A 812 29.73 -20.44 13.04
N ARG A 813 30.12 -19.23 13.41
CA ARG A 813 29.31 -18.41 14.34
C ARG A 813 27.97 -17.99 13.76
N GLU A 814 27.91 -17.65 12.48
CA GLU A 814 26.65 -17.35 11.81
C GLU A 814 25.74 -18.59 11.72
N HIS A 815 26.33 -19.76 11.51
CA HIS A 815 25.61 -21.01 11.44
C HIS A 815 24.97 -21.41 12.78
N ASP A 816 25.66 -21.19 13.90
CA ASP A 816 25.15 -21.48 15.24
C ASP A 816 23.95 -20.57 15.59
N ILE A 817 24.04 -19.27 15.29
CA ILE A 817 22.94 -18.32 15.51
C ILE A 817 21.70 -18.72 14.70
N TYR A 818 21.91 -19.23 13.48
CA TYR A 818 20.81 -19.65 12.63
C TYR A 818 20.15 -20.95 13.12
N ALA A 819 20.95 -21.90 13.58
CA ALA A 819 20.45 -23.16 14.14
C ALA A 819 19.57 -22.92 15.37
N GLU A 820 19.97 -22.00 16.27
CA GLU A 820 19.15 -21.58 17.41
C GLU A 820 17.83 -20.94 16.97
N ALA A 821 17.85 -20.05 15.98
CA ALA A 821 16.65 -19.40 15.46
C ALA A 821 15.63 -20.38 14.86
N VAL A 822 16.11 -21.41 14.18
CA VAL A 822 15.25 -22.46 13.59
C VAL A 822 14.71 -23.39 14.67
N LEU A 823 15.49 -23.65 15.74
CA LEU A 823 15.04 -24.44 16.87
C LEU A 823 13.94 -23.75 17.67
N GLU A 824 14.03 -22.43 17.88
CA GLU A 824 12.98 -21.63 18.52
C GLU A 824 11.64 -21.69 17.76
N CYS A 825 11.67 -21.86 16.44
CA CYS A 825 10.46 -22.03 15.64
C CYS A 825 9.77 -23.38 15.80
N LYS A 826 10.44 -24.38 16.40
CA LYS A 826 9.88 -25.72 16.61
C LYS A 826 9.12 -25.87 17.92
N ASP A 827 9.28 -24.94 18.85
CA ASP A 827 8.56 -24.97 20.12
C ASP A 827 7.16 -24.30 19.93
N PRO A 828 6.06 -24.98 20.20
CA PRO A 828 4.72 -24.41 20.05
C PRO A 828 4.39 -23.32 21.07
N ASN A 829 5.28 -23.02 22.03
CA ASN A 829 4.97 -22.12 23.14
C ASN A 829 6.11 -21.17 23.56
N PRO A 830 6.84 -20.49 22.71
CA PRO A 830 7.72 -19.41 23.14
C PRO A 830 7.32 -18.06 22.58
N CYS A 831 7.50 -17.07 23.38
CA CYS A 831 7.55 -15.62 23.18
C CYS A 831 6.28 -14.92 22.77
#